data_c7ba509ae8e87d18b95b7f6fc9ae9478
#
_entry.id   c7ba509ae8e87d18b95b7f6fc9ae9478
#
_cell.length_a   1.000
_cell.length_b   1.000
_cell.length_c   1.000
_cell.angle_alpha   90.00
_cell.angle_beta   90.00
_cell.angle_gamma   90.00
#
_symmetry.space_group_name_H-M   'P 1'
#
loop_
_entity.id
_entity.type
_entity.pdbx_description
1 polymer ?
#
loop_
_entity_poly.entity_id
_entity_poly.type
_entity_poly.pdbx_seq_one_letter_code
_entity_poly.pdbx_strand_id
1 'polypeptide(L)'
;MQKMSYFFPLLCICVDVCVVHAVRLAQLSPLLLHHPFITLWGGALTRVIVLVFLAFTYPGGLPWVRSFEGLQSIGVLCFHFPVYTTFLWQLGQSTVGELWGWHSWERVLQGYAVTAVAWLYWSRYISSFMTRAQSEQKKEKPRQDSRASLKRLMGYMLPYTGRFIVVLALVVLSSYGEMAIPQYTGRMADWIINEEAPDAFSQAITIMTLLTFASAVFEFMCDLTYNITMSLIHTSVQGAVFQAVLKQEIAFFDATPTGELVSRITTDTNDMSEALSEKLSLLMWYTARFGFLLYFMVSQSWKMTLLTCMGLPIIWVIPELTGHFHQTIARKVQESLAKANQVATETFSNMKTVRSFANEDGETEKYRQRLDETYSLNKQEAVAYAASTWANSMTTLALKVCILYYGGTLVTRGVVSSGDLVSFVLYELQFASAVEAVMRYYPEVKKAIGASEKIFEYLDRKPKIPPPGSLDPEDFKGHVQFKNVRFSYSGKTDENSLVLKDVSLEVTPGKITALVGLNRSGKTTCVKLLERFYQPLSGEILLDGKPLKDYKDQYLHEKIAVVSQDCVLFARSVRENIKYGCEGASDEDMFRAAEQASAHKFISELSKGYDTDAGEKGGQVSGGQKQRIAIARALIRNPKILILDNATSDLDTENEYQVREALAKLAEECSVLMISNKMSVAKTASHIIVLNNGEVEEEGSHDFLMEKGGLYAEMVKKQEEGFKRPKEESKDEQ
;
A
#
# COMPACT_ATOMS: atom_id res chain seq x y z
N MET A 1 -6.05 9.27 -41.82
CA MET A 1 -5.06 8.58 -40.94
C MET A 1 -5.04 7.04 -41.07
N GLN A 2 -6.13 6.36 -41.37
CA GLN A 2 -6.15 4.89 -41.57
C GLN A 2 -5.35 4.35 -42.76
N LYS A 3 -5.21 5.08 -43.87
CA LYS A 3 -4.42 4.64 -45.05
C LYS A 3 -2.90 4.70 -44.85
N MET A 4 -2.37 5.49 -43.91
CA MET A 4 -0.92 5.56 -43.61
C MET A 4 -0.44 4.45 -42.71
N SER A 5 -1.33 3.76 -41.97
CA SER A 5 -0.99 2.66 -41.05
C SER A 5 -0.46 1.41 -41.75
N TYR A 6 -0.79 1.20 -43.02
CA TYR A 6 -0.33 0.05 -43.81
C TYR A 6 0.99 0.31 -44.55
N PHE A 7 1.38 1.56 -44.73
CA PHE A 7 2.62 1.92 -45.46
C PHE A 7 3.88 1.66 -44.60
N PHE A 8 3.79 1.83 -43.32
CA PHE A 8 4.91 1.63 -42.39
C PHE A 8 5.39 0.17 -42.32
N PRO A 9 4.54 -0.86 -42.20
CA PRO A 9 4.96 -2.24 -42.29
C PRO A 9 5.58 -2.61 -43.62
N LEU A 10 5.06 -2.09 -44.70
CA LEU A 10 5.60 -2.32 -46.04
C LEU A 10 6.98 -1.68 -46.21
N LEU A 11 7.18 -0.48 -45.68
CA LEU A 11 8.47 0.20 -45.63
C LEU A 11 9.48 -0.60 -44.80
N CYS A 12 9.07 -1.10 -43.64
CA CYS A 12 9.92 -1.96 -42.77
C CYS A 12 10.34 -3.24 -43.50
N ILE A 13 9.43 -3.88 -44.23
CA ILE A 13 9.73 -5.07 -45.05
C ILE A 13 10.70 -4.72 -46.18
N CYS A 14 10.49 -3.63 -46.88
CA CYS A 14 11.39 -3.20 -47.97
C CYS A 14 12.80 -2.88 -47.47
N VAL A 15 12.90 -2.17 -46.33
CA VAL A 15 14.19 -1.84 -45.70
C VAL A 15 14.86 -3.10 -45.18
N ASP A 16 14.12 -4.03 -44.63
CA ASP A 16 14.65 -5.31 -44.13
C ASP A 16 15.20 -6.16 -45.30
N VAL A 17 14.49 -6.21 -46.42
CA VAL A 17 14.98 -6.85 -47.66
C VAL A 17 16.28 -6.20 -48.16
N CYS A 18 16.33 -4.85 -48.15
CA CYS A 18 17.53 -4.11 -48.54
C CYS A 18 18.71 -4.37 -47.60
N VAL A 19 18.48 -4.43 -46.28
CA VAL A 19 19.50 -4.73 -45.27
C VAL A 19 20.01 -6.18 -45.43
N VAL A 20 19.11 -7.14 -45.65
CA VAL A 20 19.48 -8.53 -45.94
C VAL A 20 20.35 -8.66 -47.19
N HIS A 21 20.01 -7.89 -48.27
CA HIS A 21 20.80 -7.87 -49.49
C HIS A 21 22.16 -7.19 -49.29
N ALA A 22 22.22 -6.06 -48.54
CA ALA A 22 23.47 -5.39 -48.22
C ALA A 22 24.41 -6.26 -47.37
N VAL A 23 23.85 -6.98 -46.41
CA VAL A 23 24.60 -7.94 -45.56
C VAL A 23 25.11 -9.10 -46.43
N ARG A 24 24.32 -9.61 -47.40
CA ARG A 24 24.77 -10.62 -48.33
C ARG A 24 25.93 -10.13 -49.24
N LEU A 25 25.85 -8.91 -49.73
CA LEU A 25 26.91 -8.30 -50.51
C LEU A 25 28.20 -8.11 -49.66
N ALA A 26 28.07 -7.77 -48.38
CA ALA A 26 29.19 -7.69 -47.44
C ALA A 26 29.77 -9.06 -47.13
N GLN A 27 29.00 -10.15 -47.16
CA GLN A 27 29.45 -11.54 -46.96
C GLN A 27 30.35 -12.07 -48.10
N LEU A 28 30.40 -11.39 -49.24
CA LEU A 28 31.34 -11.69 -50.32
C LEU A 28 32.78 -11.30 -50.01
N SER A 29 33.05 -10.63 -48.86
CA SER A 29 34.41 -10.40 -48.41
C SER A 29 34.98 -11.66 -47.79
N PRO A 30 36.22 -12.08 -48.13
CA PRO A 30 36.80 -13.36 -47.70
C PRO A 30 37.00 -13.48 -46.16
N LEU A 31 36.98 -12.38 -45.43
CA LEU A 31 37.12 -12.33 -43.97
C LEU A 31 35.84 -12.81 -43.23
N LEU A 32 34.67 -12.69 -43.81
CA LEU A 32 33.39 -13.02 -43.18
C LEU A 32 32.89 -14.44 -43.50
N LEU A 33 33.44 -15.07 -44.58
CA LEU A 33 33.09 -16.44 -44.99
C LEU A 33 33.50 -17.50 -43.94
N HIS A 34 34.50 -17.20 -43.12
CA HIS A 34 34.99 -18.14 -42.08
C HIS A 34 34.17 -18.16 -40.80
N HIS A 35 33.24 -17.18 -40.59
CA HIS A 35 32.47 -17.09 -39.34
C HIS A 35 30.96 -16.87 -39.60
N PRO A 36 30.22 -17.89 -40.04
CA PRO A 36 28.80 -17.76 -40.40
C PRO A 36 27.90 -17.27 -39.25
N PHE A 37 28.29 -17.53 -38.01
CA PHE A 37 27.54 -17.04 -36.84
C PHE A 37 27.69 -15.54 -36.63
N ILE A 38 28.90 -14.98 -36.82
CA ILE A 38 29.12 -13.53 -36.69
C ILE A 38 28.34 -12.77 -37.74
N THR A 39 28.26 -13.26 -38.96
CA THR A 39 27.48 -12.64 -40.05
C THR A 39 25.98 -12.72 -39.78
N LEU A 40 25.49 -13.83 -39.23
CA LEU A 40 24.09 -14.03 -38.89
C LEU A 40 23.65 -13.07 -37.79
N TRP A 41 24.44 -12.97 -36.71
CA TRP A 41 24.15 -12.06 -35.58
C TRP A 41 24.40 -10.60 -35.94
N GLY A 42 25.44 -10.30 -36.68
CA GLY A 42 25.67 -8.95 -37.19
C GLY A 42 24.53 -8.46 -38.09
N GLY A 43 24.01 -9.35 -38.93
CA GLY A 43 22.84 -9.10 -39.76
C GLY A 43 21.56 -8.88 -38.94
N ALA A 44 21.32 -9.69 -37.92
CA ALA A 44 20.18 -9.52 -37.03
C ALA A 44 20.26 -8.21 -36.22
N LEU A 45 21.45 -7.87 -35.71
CA LEU A 45 21.69 -6.63 -34.96
C LEU A 45 21.49 -5.39 -35.83
N THR A 46 22.04 -5.39 -37.07
CA THR A 46 21.83 -4.29 -38.02
C THR A 46 20.35 -4.12 -38.38
N ARG A 47 19.60 -5.20 -38.55
CA ARG A 47 18.14 -5.15 -38.78
C ARG A 47 17.40 -4.49 -37.63
N VAL A 48 17.71 -4.87 -36.38
CA VAL A 48 17.11 -4.24 -35.19
C VAL A 48 17.45 -2.75 -35.13
N ILE A 49 18.71 -2.39 -35.28
CA ILE A 49 19.14 -0.98 -35.23
C ILE A 49 18.41 -0.15 -36.30
N VAL A 50 18.33 -0.63 -37.53
CA VAL A 50 17.67 0.06 -38.62
C VAL A 50 16.16 0.18 -38.38
N LEU A 51 15.48 -0.87 -37.93
CA LEU A 51 14.05 -0.84 -37.67
C LEU A 51 13.70 0.04 -36.45
N VAL A 52 14.54 0.02 -35.41
CA VAL A 52 14.42 0.92 -34.26
C VAL A 52 14.64 2.37 -34.69
N PHE A 53 15.66 2.66 -35.49
CA PHE A 53 15.93 4.00 -36.03
C PHE A 53 14.76 4.51 -36.87
N LEU A 54 14.21 3.69 -37.76
CA LEU A 54 13.03 3.99 -38.54
C LEU A 54 11.79 4.27 -37.69
N ALA A 55 11.60 3.49 -36.63
CA ALA A 55 10.50 3.66 -35.69
C ALA A 55 10.57 4.98 -34.92
N PHE A 56 11.77 5.49 -34.65
CA PHE A 56 11.99 6.77 -33.99
C PHE A 56 11.95 7.98 -34.92
N THR A 57 12.39 7.82 -36.19
CA THR A 57 12.52 8.93 -37.15
C THR A 57 11.25 9.17 -37.95
N TYR A 58 10.33 8.21 -38.05
CA TYR A 58 9.10 8.39 -38.84
C TYR A 58 8.07 9.25 -38.10
N PRO A 59 7.64 10.41 -38.66
CA PRO A 59 6.76 11.37 -37.97
C PRO A 59 5.35 10.86 -37.70
N GLY A 60 4.92 9.78 -38.34
CA GLY A 60 3.62 9.11 -38.18
C GLY A 60 3.70 7.76 -37.47
N GLY A 61 4.82 7.45 -36.88
CA GLY A 61 5.03 6.15 -36.17
C GLY A 61 4.04 5.95 -35.06
N LEU A 62 3.47 4.75 -34.97
CA LEU A 62 2.53 4.35 -33.92
C LEU A 62 3.14 4.61 -32.55
N PRO A 63 2.44 5.29 -31.63
CA PRO A 63 2.94 5.57 -30.26
C PRO A 63 3.41 4.30 -29.53
N TRP A 64 2.85 3.15 -29.87
CA TRP A 64 3.20 1.84 -29.38
C TRP A 64 4.64 1.40 -29.74
N VAL A 65 5.12 1.69 -30.93
CA VAL A 65 6.48 1.34 -31.37
C VAL A 65 7.56 2.10 -30.59
N ARG A 66 7.20 3.25 -30.02
CA ARG A 66 8.08 4.04 -29.12
C ARG A 66 8.04 3.57 -27.68
N SER A 67 7.15 2.65 -27.33
CA SER A 67 7.15 2.00 -26.01
C SER A 67 8.24 0.94 -25.93
N PHE A 68 8.73 0.67 -24.72
CA PHE A 68 9.69 -0.40 -24.47
C PHE A 68 9.19 -1.78 -24.95
N GLU A 69 7.89 -2.03 -24.84
CA GLU A 69 7.20 -3.24 -25.32
C GLU A 69 7.21 -3.38 -26.83
N GLY A 70 7.05 -2.26 -27.55
CA GLY A 70 7.15 -2.25 -29.01
C GLY A 70 8.57 -2.51 -29.51
N LEU A 71 9.58 -1.97 -28.84
CA LEU A 71 10.99 -2.22 -29.13
C LEU A 71 11.39 -3.67 -28.86
N GLN A 72 10.88 -4.27 -27.78
CA GLN A 72 11.07 -5.69 -27.48
C GLN A 72 10.44 -6.57 -28.54
N SER A 73 9.22 -6.27 -28.99
CA SER A 73 8.52 -7.04 -30.01
C SER A 73 9.25 -7.00 -31.35
N ILE A 74 9.82 -5.86 -31.73
CA ILE A 74 10.68 -5.71 -32.92
C ILE A 74 11.95 -6.54 -32.76
N GLY A 75 12.59 -6.50 -31.58
CA GLY A 75 13.75 -7.31 -31.25
C GLY A 75 13.46 -8.81 -31.40
N VAL A 76 12.39 -9.29 -30.78
CA VAL A 76 11.95 -10.68 -30.86
C VAL A 76 11.68 -11.13 -32.31
N LEU A 77 10.95 -10.33 -33.08
CA LEU A 77 10.65 -10.63 -34.49
C LEU A 77 11.91 -10.67 -35.36
N CYS A 78 12.84 -9.76 -35.14
CA CYS A 78 14.07 -9.68 -35.94
C CYS A 78 15.11 -10.73 -35.57
N PHE A 79 15.25 -11.07 -34.27
CA PHE A 79 16.26 -12.01 -33.82
C PHE A 79 15.82 -13.46 -33.88
N HIS A 80 14.58 -13.78 -33.57
CA HIS A 80 14.23 -15.17 -33.33
C HIS A 80 13.89 -15.95 -34.57
N PHE A 81 12.97 -15.51 -35.36
CA PHE A 81 12.45 -16.33 -36.46
C PHE A 81 13.48 -16.57 -37.57
N PRO A 82 14.10 -15.51 -38.12
CA PRO A 82 15.08 -15.72 -39.21
C PRO A 82 16.36 -16.42 -38.76
N VAL A 83 16.80 -16.14 -37.51
CA VAL A 83 18.03 -16.73 -36.98
C VAL A 83 17.81 -18.18 -36.61
N TYR A 84 16.67 -18.53 -36.02
CA TYR A 84 16.34 -19.91 -35.66
C TYR A 84 16.10 -20.78 -36.87
N THR A 85 15.41 -20.30 -37.88
CA THR A 85 15.18 -21.07 -39.12
C THR A 85 16.47 -21.29 -39.92
N THR A 86 17.34 -20.28 -40.02
CA THR A 86 18.64 -20.43 -40.69
C THR A 86 19.62 -21.28 -39.88
N PHE A 87 19.56 -21.25 -38.58
CA PHE A 87 20.37 -22.09 -37.67
C PHE A 87 19.97 -23.57 -37.76
N LEU A 88 18.68 -23.89 -37.70
CA LEU A 88 18.17 -25.25 -37.88
C LEU A 88 18.53 -25.82 -39.27
N TRP A 89 18.54 -24.96 -40.28
CA TRP A 89 18.94 -25.37 -41.63
C TRP A 89 20.46 -25.63 -41.74
N GLN A 90 21.31 -24.81 -41.12
CA GLN A 90 22.77 -25.04 -41.07
C GLN A 90 23.16 -26.28 -40.27
N LEU A 91 22.40 -26.67 -39.25
CA LEU A 91 22.56 -27.91 -38.52
C LEU A 91 22.29 -29.15 -39.38
N GLY A 92 21.38 -29.04 -40.36
CA GLY A 92 21.00 -30.15 -41.24
C GLY A 92 21.85 -30.34 -42.48
N GLN A 93 22.78 -29.40 -42.80
CA GLN A 93 23.60 -29.50 -44.03
C GLN A 93 25.10 -29.43 -43.72
N SER A 94 25.81 -30.51 -44.10
CA SER A 94 27.25 -30.66 -43.93
C SER A 94 28.11 -30.10 -45.08
N THR A 95 27.54 -29.47 -46.12
CA THR A 95 28.28 -28.98 -47.28
C THR A 95 27.92 -27.55 -47.66
N VAL A 96 28.94 -26.69 -47.73
CA VAL A 96 28.84 -25.21 -47.96
C VAL A 96 28.46 -24.81 -49.40
N GLY A 97 28.30 -25.76 -50.32
CA GLY A 97 28.19 -25.50 -51.76
C GLY A 97 26.81 -25.10 -52.30
N GLU A 98 25.70 -25.36 -51.59
CA GLU A 98 24.35 -25.19 -52.13
C GLU A 98 23.59 -23.94 -51.66
N LEU A 99 24.26 -22.94 -51.13
CA LEU A 99 23.65 -21.69 -50.62
C LEU A 99 23.03 -20.79 -51.68
N TRP A 100 23.20 -21.08 -52.98
CA TRP A 100 22.79 -20.21 -54.09
C TRP A 100 21.60 -20.72 -54.93
N GLY A 101 20.96 -21.84 -54.56
CA GLY A 101 19.80 -22.39 -55.26
C GLY A 101 18.48 -21.76 -54.89
N TRP A 102 17.44 -21.94 -55.78
CA TRP A 102 16.05 -21.50 -55.60
C TRP A 102 15.48 -21.89 -54.22
N HIS A 103 15.86 -22.99 -53.63
CA HIS A 103 15.46 -23.46 -52.30
C HIS A 103 15.88 -22.55 -51.16
N SER A 104 16.88 -21.70 -51.31
CA SER A 104 17.27 -20.72 -50.27
C SER A 104 16.33 -19.52 -50.26
N TRP A 105 15.78 -19.15 -51.39
CA TRP A 105 14.78 -18.05 -51.52
C TRP A 105 13.42 -18.49 -51.03
N GLU A 106 13.01 -19.71 -51.31
CA GLU A 106 11.74 -20.27 -50.82
C GLU A 106 11.68 -20.24 -49.28
N ARG A 107 12.78 -20.57 -48.59
CA ARG A 107 12.87 -20.58 -47.13
C ARG A 107 12.90 -19.16 -46.52
N VAL A 108 13.58 -18.24 -47.20
CA VAL A 108 13.52 -16.80 -46.80
C VAL A 108 12.10 -16.27 -46.93
N LEU A 109 11.41 -16.59 -48.05
CA LEU A 109 10.01 -16.23 -48.24
C LEU A 109 9.07 -16.89 -47.23
N GLN A 110 9.29 -18.17 -46.89
CA GLN A 110 8.58 -18.87 -45.80
C GLN A 110 8.82 -18.20 -44.44
N GLY A 111 10.06 -17.79 -44.12
CA GLY A 111 10.38 -17.02 -42.95
C GLY A 111 9.63 -15.68 -42.89
N TYR A 112 9.57 -14.96 -44.00
CA TYR A 112 8.79 -13.71 -44.06
C TYR A 112 7.28 -13.94 -44.01
N ALA A 113 6.77 -15.01 -44.62
CA ALA A 113 5.36 -15.37 -44.54
C ALA A 113 4.93 -15.70 -43.12
N VAL A 114 5.75 -16.50 -42.39
CA VAL A 114 5.50 -16.82 -40.99
C VAL A 114 5.62 -15.59 -40.11
N THR A 115 6.60 -14.70 -40.38
CA THR A 115 6.76 -13.45 -39.65
C THR A 115 5.58 -12.49 -39.91
N ALA A 116 5.10 -12.42 -41.15
CA ALA A 116 3.91 -11.63 -41.53
C ALA A 116 2.63 -12.18 -40.86
N VAL A 117 2.45 -13.50 -40.84
CA VAL A 117 1.31 -14.14 -40.15
C VAL A 117 1.39 -13.91 -38.65
N ALA A 118 2.55 -14.09 -38.03
CA ALA A 118 2.75 -13.82 -36.62
C ALA A 118 2.49 -12.33 -36.30
N TRP A 119 2.95 -11.40 -37.15
CA TRP A 119 2.71 -9.96 -37.00
C TRP A 119 1.24 -9.60 -37.19
N LEU A 120 0.53 -10.19 -38.17
CA LEU A 120 -0.92 -9.98 -38.38
C LEU A 120 -1.73 -10.53 -37.20
N TYR A 121 -1.34 -11.68 -36.68
CA TYR A 121 -1.98 -12.25 -35.48
C TYR A 121 -1.75 -11.35 -34.26
N TRP A 122 -0.51 -10.88 -34.05
CA TRP A 122 -0.15 -9.95 -32.98
C TRP A 122 -0.89 -8.63 -33.09
N SER A 123 -0.88 -8.00 -34.26
CA SER A 123 -1.52 -6.68 -34.48
C SER A 123 -3.04 -6.73 -34.39
N ARG A 124 -3.67 -7.86 -34.76
CA ARG A 124 -5.14 -7.94 -34.84
C ARG A 124 -5.78 -8.49 -33.56
N TYR A 125 -5.12 -9.38 -32.86
CA TYR A 125 -5.67 -10.04 -31.67
C TYR A 125 -5.03 -9.55 -30.36
N ILE A 126 -3.74 -9.35 -30.32
CA ILE A 126 -3.04 -9.01 -29.07
C ILE A 126 -3.04 -7.49 -28.83
N SER A 127 -2.88 -6.66 -29.86
CA SER A 127 -2.95 -5.19 -29.69
C SER A 127 -4.36 -4.72 -29.31
N SER A 128 -5.42 -5.36 -29.81
CA SER A 128 -6.80 -5.04 -29.42
C SER A 128 -7.11 -5.46 -27.98
N PHE A 129 -6.46 -6.53 -27.51
CA PHE A 129 -6.55 -7.01 -26.12
C PHE A 129 -5.79 -6.08 -25.17
N MET A 130 -4.58 -5.67 -25.55
CA MET A 130 -3.74 -4.73 -24.80
C MET A 130 -4.38 -3.33 -24.69
N THR A 131 -5.01 -2.84 -25.76
CA THR A 131 -5.67 -1.52 -25.75
C THR A 131 -6.91 -1.50 -24.85
N ARG A 132 -7.63 -2.61 -24.74
CA ARG A 132 -8.74 -2.76 -23.77
C ARG A 132 -8.23 -2.81 -22.34
N ALA A 133 -7.19 -3.58 -22.06
CA ALA A 133 -6.57 -3.66 -20.72
C ALA A 133 -6.00 -2.31 -20.26
N GLN A 134 -5.35 -1.56 -21.16
CA GLN A 134 -4.85 -0.20 -20.89
C GLN A 134 -5.96 0.85 -20.71
N SER A 135 -7.11 0.70 -21.37
CA SER A 135 -8.23 1.63 -21.20
C SER A 135 -8.95 1.44 -19.86
N GLU A 136 -8.93 0.24 -19.31
CA GLU A 136 -9.44 -0.04 -17.96
C GLU A 136 -8.46 0.44 -16.88
N GLN A 137 -7.15 0.33 -17.07
CA GLN A 137 -6.14 0.89 -16.16
C GLN A 137 -6.08 2.43 -16.18
N LYS A 138 -6.49 3.10 -17.26
CA LYS A 138 -6.50 4.57 -17.37
C LYS A 138 -7.60 5.26 -16.53
N LYS A 139 -8.52 4.52 -15.92
CA LYS A 139 -9.49 5.05 -14.94
C LYS A 139 -8.93 5.18 -13.52
N GLU A 140 -7.76 4.65 -13.25
CA GLU A 140 -7.03 4.93 -12.01
C GLU A 140 -6.24 6.24 -12.17
N LYS A 141 -6.29 7.08 -11.13
CA LYS A 141 -5.67 8.42 -11.01
C LYS A 141 -4.25 8.50 -11.58
N PRO A 142 -3.78 9.70 -12.00
CA PRO A 142 -2.47 9.87 -12.61
C PRO A 142 -1.39 9.27 -11.70
N ARG A 143 -0.63 8.30 -12.23
CA ARG A 143 0.55 7.73 -11.57
C ARG A 143 1.54 8.87 -11.33
N GLN A 144 1.66 9.26 -10.09
CA GLN A 144 2.76 10.08 -9.62
C GLN A 144 4.06 9.27 -9.82
N ASP A 145 5.17 9.94 -10.14
CA ASP A 145 6.42 9.30 -10.60
C ASP A 145 6.91 8.20 -9.63
N SER A 146 6.82 6.95 -10.02
CA SER A 146 7.41 5.81 -9.28
C SER A 146 8.93 5.97 -9.04
N ARG A 147 9.60 6.82 -9.83
CA ARG A 147 11.00 7.21 -9.63
C ARG A 147 11.20 8.05 -8.36
N ALA A 148 10.23 8.91 -8.00
CA ALA A 148 10.30 9.73 -6.79
C ALA A 148 10.18 8.84 -5.54
N SER A 149 9.27 7.86 -5.55
CA SER A 149 9.09 6.89 -4.46
C SER A 149 10.33 6.02 -4.26
N LEU A 150 10.94 5.55 -5.35
CA LEU A 150 12.20 4.79 -5.30
C LEU A 150 13.34 5.63 -4.70
N LYS A 151 13.49 6.89 -5.13
CA LYS A 151 14.53 7.79 -4.59
C LYS A 151 14.37 8.04 -3.10
N ARG A 152 13.16 8.15 -2.60
CA ARG A 152 12.86 8.31 -1.16
C ARG A 152 13.15 7.06 -0.37
N LEU A 153 12.74 5.90 -0.89
CA LEU A 153 13.05 4.63 -0.28
C LEU A 153 14.57 4.43 -0.15
N MET A 154 15.31 4.77 -1.21
CA MET A 154 16.78 4.80 -1.17
C MET A 154 17.31 5.77 -0.10
N GLY A 155 16.61 6.87 0.19
CA GLY A 155 16.95 7.79 1.28
C GLY A 155 16.95 7.13 2.66
N TYR A 156 16.02 6.24 2.93
CA TYR A 156 16.00 5.44 4.17
C TYR A 156 17.08 4.35 4.22
N MET A 157 17.57 3.91 3.06
CA MET A 157 18.65 2.91 2.95
C MET A 157 20.04 3.56 3.07
N LEU A 158 20.20 4.85 2.72
CA LEU A 158 21.46 5.57 2.72
C LEU A 158 22.25 5.50 4.06
N PRO A 159 21.62 5.63 5.25
CA PRO A 159 22.35 5.52 6.52
C PRO A 159 23.03 4.16 6.72
N TYR A 160 22.57 3.12 6.04
CA TYR A 160 23.05 1.73 6.15
C TYR A 160 23.90 1.29 4.96
N THR A 161 24.37 2.22 4.12
CA THR A 161 25.15 1.94 2.90
C THR A 161 26.35 1.02 3.16
N GLY A 162 27.04 1.18 4.28
CA GLY A 162 28.16 0.31 4.64
C GLY A 162 27.75 -1.16 4.78
N ARG A 163 26.59 -1.46 5.34
CA ARG A 163 26.06 -2.82 5.45
C ARG A 163 25.67 -3.38 4.09
N PHE A 164 25.08 -2.56 3.21
CA PHE A 164 24.73 -2.99 1.85
C PHE A 164 25.97 -3.28 0.98
N ILE A 165 27.08 -2.55 1.17
CA ILE A 165 28.36 -2.86 0.51
C ILE A 165 28.86 -4.24 0.98
N VAL A 166 28.80 -4.54 2.28
CA VAL A 166 29.18 -5.86 2.81
C VAL A 166 28.27 -6.95 2.23
N VAL A 167 26.97 -6.74 2.20
CA VAL A 167 25.99 -7.65 1.58
C VAL A 167 26.35 -7.92 0.12
N LEU A 168 26.60 -6.86 -0.67
CA LEU A 168 26.97 -7.01 -2.08
C LEU A 168 28.26 -7.82 -2.25
N ALA A 169 29.27 -7.57 -1.43
CA ALA A 169 30.52 -8.35 -1.46
C ALA A 169 30.28 -9.83 -1.12
N LEU A 170 29.45 -10.11 -0.10
CA LEU A 170 29.08 -11.48 0.28
C LEU A 170 28.26 -12.20 -0.79
N VAL A 171 27.33 -11.52 -1.46
CA VAL A 171 26.58 -12.05 -2.60
C VAL A 171 27.53 -12.47 -3.73
N VAL A 172 28.49 -11.60 -4.08
CA VAL A 172 29.48 -11.88 -5.12
C VAL A 172 30.35 -13.08 -4.75
N LEU A 173 30.87 -13.12 -3.53
CA LEU A 173 31.71 -14.24 -3.05
C LEU A 173 30.96 -15.55 -2.99
N SER A 174 29.75 -15.56 -2.48
CA SER A 174 28.92 -16.76 -2.41
C SER A 174 28.51 -17.24 -3.80
N SER A 175 28.03 -16.35 -4.68
CA SER A 175 27.65 -16.70 -6.05
C SER A 175 28.83 -17.29 -6.84
N TYR A 176 30.04 -16.76 -6.66
CA TYR A 176 31.26 -17.33 -7.30
C TYR A 176 31.54 -18.71 -6.78
N GLY A 177 31.50 -18.96 -5.48
CA GLY A 177 31.76 -20.27 -4.87
C GLY A 177 30.77 -21.36 -5.33
N GLU A 178 29.48 -20.98 -5.47
CA GLU A 178 28.45 -21.91 -5.96
C GLU A 178 28.67 -22.34 -7.41
N MET A 179 29.27 -21.50 -8.27
CA MET A 179 29.56 -21.80 -9.65
C MET A 179 30.70 -22.85 -9.79
N ALA A 180 31.44 -23.13 -8.72
CA ALA A 180 32.44 -24.17 -8.70
C ALA A 180 31.84 -25.60 -8.89
N ILE A 181 30.63 -25.84 -8.41
CA ILE A 181 29.99 -27.16 -8.46
C ILE A 181 29.88 -27.70 -9.89
N PRO A 182 29.22 -26.99 -10.84
CA PRO A 182 29.15 -27.48 -12.22
C PRO A 182 30.52 -27.65 -12.87
N GLN A 183 31.44 -26.72 -12.60
CA GLN A 183 32.80 -26.76 -13.19
C GLN A 183 33.58 -28.00 -12.76
N TYR A 184 33.62 -28.29 -11.46
CA TYR A 184 34.32 -29.45 -10.94
C TYR A 184 33.60 -30.75 -11.27
N THR A 185 32.28 -30.77 -11.35
CA THR A 185 31.49 -31.93 -11.79
C THR A 185 31.89 -32.34 -13.23
N GLY A 186 32.03 -31.36 -14.13
CA GLY A 186 32.49 -31.66 -15.49
C GLY A 186 33.93 -32.16 -15.56
N ARG A 187 34.85 -31.54 -14.81
CA ARG A 187 36.23 -32.04 -14.72
C ARG A 187 36.28 -33.44 -14.18
N MET A 188 35.49 -33.81 -13.18
CA MET A 188 35.40 -35.18 -12.68
C MET A 188 34.92 -36.14 -13.76
N ALA A 189 33.94 -35.76 -14.59
CA ALA A 189 33.48 -36.59 -15.69
C ALA A 189 34.62 -36.84 -16.72
N ASP A 190 35.42 -35.83 -17.06
CA ASP A 190 36.56 -35.98 -17.94
C ASP A 190 37.63 -36.89 -17.35
N TRP A 191 37.94 -36.79 -16.06
CA TRP A 191 38.91 -37.67 -15.39
C TRP A 191 38.46 -39.13 -15.34
N ILE A 192 37.18 -39.39 -15.12
CA ILE A 192 36.61 -40.75 -15.14
C ILE A 192 36.74 -41.35 -16.55
N ILE A 193 36.49 -40.55 -17.59
CA ILE A 193 36.53 -41.03 -18.98
C ILE A 193 37.97 -41.27 -19.45
N ASN A 194 38.90 -40.40 -19.04
CA ASN A 194 40.32 -40.46 -19.49
C ASN A 194 41.21 -41.33 -18.60
N GLU A 195 40.65 -42.00 -17.56
CA GLU A 195 41.41 -42.85 -16.61
C GLU A 195 42.61 -42.14 -15.97
N GLU A 196 42.48 -40.82 -15.64
CA GLU A 196 43.52 -40.04 -14.98
C GLU A 196 43.74 -40.48 -13.52
N ALA A 197 44.91 -40.07 -12.95
CA ALA A 197 45.33 -40.49 -11.61
C ALA A 197 44.29 -40.26 -10.52
N PRO A 198 44.05 -41.21 -9.57
CA PRO A 198 43.05 -41.11 -8.50
C PRO A 198 43.23 -39.91 -7.58
N ASP A 199 44.46 -39.41 -7.44
CA ASP A 199 44.78 -38.25 -6.60
C ASP A 199 44.15 -36.93 -7.11
N ALA A 200 44.06 -36.76 -8.42
CA ALA A 200 43.46 -35.58 -9.05
C ALA A 200 41.96 -35.53 -8.79
N PHE A 201 41.28 -36.68 -8.79
CA PHE A 201 39.85 -36.78 -8.43
C PHE A 201 39.58 -36.39 -6.98
N SER A 202 40.40 -36.90 -6.02
CA SER A 202 40.31 -36.59 -4.60
C SER A 202 40.53 -35.11 -4.32
N GLN A 203 41.52 -34.48 -4.98
CA GLN A 203 41.78 -33.03 -4.86
C GLN A 203 40.58 -32.19 -5.35
N ALA A 204 39.99 -32.57 -6.47
CA ALA A 204 38.86 -31.83 -7.02
C ALA A 204 37.62 -31.89 -6.11
N ILE A 205 37.30 -33.05 -5.55
CA ILE A 205 36.22 -33.18 -4.56
C ILE A 205 36.49 -32.32 -3.33
N THR A 206 37.73 -32.34 -2.84
CA THR A 206 38.12 -31.55 -1.67
C THR A 206 37.94 -30.05 -1.92
N ILE A 207 38.44 -29.54 -3.04
CA ILE A 207 38.31 -28.12 -3.42
C ILE A 207 36.83 -27.75 -3.61
N MET A 208 36.06 -28.57 -4.33
CA MET A 208 34.63 -28.35 -4.52
C MET A 208 33.89 -28.27 -3.18
N THR A 209 34.18 -29.21 -2.26
CA THR A 209 33.56 -29.25 -0.95
C THR A 209 33.90 -28.00 -0.13
N LEU A 210 35.17 -27.57 -0.13
CA LEU A 210 35.62 -26.37 0.57
C LEU A 210 34.96 -25.09 0.01
N LEU A 211 34.91 -24.97 -1.32
CA LEU A 211 34.28 -23.82 -1.97
C LEU A 211 32.77 -23.76 -1.71
N THR A 212 32.11 -24.91 -1.77
CA THR A 212 30.66 -25.01 -1.48
C THR A 212 30.35 -24.66 -0.01
N PHE A 213 31.19 -25.18 0.92
CA PHE A 213 31.03 -24.85 2.33
C PHE A 213 31.26 -23.35 2.61
N ALA A 214 32.33 -22.78 2.03
CA ALA A 214 32.60 -21.35 2.14
C ALA A 214 31.46 -20.50 1.54
N SER A 215 30.93 -20.90 0.40
CA SER A 215 29.78 -20.26 -0.24
C SER A 215 28.55 -20.27 0.67
N ALA A 216 28.22 -21.40 1.28
CA ALA A 216 27.11 -21.52 2.22
C ALA A 216 27.27 -20.62 3.46
N VAL A 217 28.50 -20.49 3.98
CA VAL A 217 28.80 -19.56 5.08
C VAL A 217 28.61 -18.10 4.65
N PHE A 218 29.09 -17.72 3.47
CA PHE A 218 28.89 -16.37 2.94
C PHE A 218 27.41 -16.07 2.67
N GLU A 219 26.65 -17.04 2.17
CA GLU A 219 25.21 -16.93 1.99
C GLU A 219 24.49 -16.66 3.32
N PHE A 220 24.79 -17.47 4.34
CA PHE A 220 24.24 -17.28 5.68
C PHE A 220 24.55 -15.89 6.24
N MET A 221 25.80 -15.46 6.17
CA MET A 221 26.22 -14.13 6.66
C MET A 221 25.57 -13.00 5.88
N CYS A 222 25.39 -13.17 4.57
CA CYS A 222 24.70 -12.24 3.70
C CYS A 222 23.24 -12.07 4.12
N ASP A 223 22.51 -13.18 4.20
CA ASP A 223 21.08 -13.18 4.55
C ASP A 223 20.85 -12.63 5.96
N LEU A 224 21.70 -13.01 6.91
CA LEU A 224 21.62 -12.47 8.28
C LEU A 224 21.80 -10.95 8.30
N THR A 225 22.87 -10.45 7.64
CA THR A 225 23.18 -9.01 7.62
C THR A 225 22.10 -8.21 6.88
N TYR A 226 21.62 -8.76 5.77
CA TYR A 226 20.59 -8.14 4.97
C TYR A 226 19.25 -8.05 5.73
N ASN A 227 18.76 -9.17 6.27
CA ASN A 227 17.47 -9.22 6.97
C ASN A 227 17.44 -8.37 8.24
N ILE A 228 18.54 -8.36 9.02
CA ILE A 228 18.66 -7.46 10.19
C ILE A 228 18.58 -5.99 9.73
N THR A 229 19.28 -5.64 8.65
CA THR A 229 19.29 -4.26 8.16
C THR A 229 17.92 -3.84 7.63
N MET A 230 17.23 -4.72 6.92
CA MET A 230 15.88 -4.45 6.41
C MET A 230 14.85 -4.34 7.55
N SER A 231 14.96 -5.17 8.59
CA SER A 231 14.11 -5.06 9.78
C SER A 231 14.28 -3.70 10.49
N LEU A 232 15.51 -3.19 10.59
CA LEU A 232 15.76 -1.84 11.15
C LEU A 232 15.15 -0.73 10.29
N ILE A 233 15.23 -0.84 8.97
CA ILE A 233 14.62 0.12 8.05
C ILE A 233 13.10 0.06 8.16
N HIS A 234 12.52 -1.14 8.20
CA HIS A 234 11.08 -1.34 8.35
C HIS A 234 10.52 -0.68 9.61
N THR A 235 11.11 -0.97 10.77
CA THR A 235 10.68 -0.40 12.05
C THR A 235 10.83 1.13 12.06
N SER A 236 11.88 1.67 11.45
CA SER A 236 12.08 3.11 11.30
C SER A 236 11.00 3.76 10.43
N VAL A 237 10.67 3.15 9.27
CA VAL A 237 9.62 3.66 8.38
C VAL A 237 8.24 3.58 9.06
N GLN A 238 7.91 2.44 9.69
CA GLN A 238 6.64 2.26 10.38
C GLN A 238 6.46 3.29 11.51
N GLY A 239 7.51 3.52 12.30
CA GLY A 239 7.50 4.55 13.35
C GLY A 239 7.33 5.97 12.80
N ALA A 240 8.02 6.28 11.68
CA ALA A 240 7.89 7.57 11.01
C ALA A 240 6.47 7.80 10.45
N VAL A 241 5.86 6.78 9.84
CA VAL A 241 4.47 6.84 9.34
C VAL A 241 3.50 7.08 10.50
N PHE A 242 3.63 6.32 11.58
CA PHE A 242 2.79 6.50 12.76
C PHE A 242 2.89 7.92 13.32
N GLN A 243 4.12 8.43 13.47
CA GLN A 243 4.36 9.80 13.92
C GLN A 243 3.76 10.86 12.96
N ALA A 244 3.89 10.64 11.64
CA ALA A 244 3.33 11.55 10.63
C ALA A 244 1.80 11.57 10.66
N VAL A 245 1.18 10.41 10.83
CA VAL A 245 -0.28 10.30 10.97
C VAL A 245 -0.78 10.99 12.23
N LEU A 246 -0.12 10.79 13.39
CA LEU A 246 -0.50 11.45 14.65
C LEU A 246 -0.44 12.98 14.58
N LYS A 247 0.37 13.55 13.70
CA LYS A 247 0.49 15.01 13.51
C LYS A 247 -0.57 15.60 12.58
N GLN A 248 -1.47 14.78 12.02
CA GLN A 248 -2.51 15.26 11.10
C GLN A 248 -3.65 15.94 11.87
N GLU A 249 -4.37 16.82 11.17
CA GLU A 249 -5.55 17.48 11.67
C GLU A 249 -6.74 16.52 11.88
N ILE A 250 -7.66 16.85 12.80
CA ILE A 250 -8.84 16.02 13.10
C ILE A 250 -9.74 15.82 11.87
N ALA A 251 -9.82 16.80 10.97
CA ALA A 251 -10.56 16.67 9.70
C ALA A 251 -10.05 15.49 8.83
N PHE A 252 -8.78 15.12 8.95
CA PHE A 252 -8.23 13.95 8.28
C PHE A 252 -8.79 12.66 8.89
N PHE A 253 -8.85 12.57 10.22
CA PHE A 253 -9.37 11.38 10.92
C PHE A 253 -10.88 11.23 10.73
N ASP A 254 -11.62 12.35 10.68
CA ASP A 254 -13.06 12.34 10.40
C ASP A 254 -13.38 11.89 8.96
N ALA A 255 -12.47 12.17 8.00
CA ALA A 255 -12.63 11.81 6.60
C ALA A 255 -12.14 10.39 6.28
N THR A 256 -11.27 9.81 7.11
CA THR A 256 -10.61 8.52 6.85
C THR A 256 -11.02 7.49 7.91
N PRO A 257 -11.63 6.38 7.51
CA PRO A 257 -12.00 5.33 8.46
C PRO A 257 -10.78 4.79 9.24
N THR A 258 -10.93 4.58 10.53
CA THR A 258 -9.83 4.07 11.41
C THR A 258 -9.25 2.76 10.89
N GLY A 259 -10.11 1.85 10.38
CA GLY A 259 -9.66 0.59 9.80
C GLY A 259 -8.75 0.78 8.58
N GLU A 260 -8.99 1.80 7.76
CA GLU A 260 -8.11 2.14 6.65
C GLU A 260 -6.75 2.65 7.15
N LEU A 261 -6.71 3.53 8.14
CA LEU A 261 -5.47 4.04 8.73
C LEU A 261 -4.63 2.91 9.32
N VAL A 262 -5.26 2.02 10.11
CA VAL A 262 -4.58 0.86 10.69
C VAL A 262 -4.05 -0.05 9.58
N SER A 263 -4.84 -0.37 8.57
CA SER A 263 -4.41 -1.19 7.42
C SER A 263 -3.22 -0.55 6.69
N ARG A 264 -3.20 0.77 6.49
CA ARG A 264 -2.06 1.48 5.87
C ARG A 264 -0.79 1.40 6.70
N ILE A 265 -0.91 1.59 8.02
CA ILE A 265 0.25 1.58 8.94
C ILE A 265 0.79 0.16 9.11
N THR A 266 -0.06 -0.87 9.11
CA THR A 266 0.35 -2.26 9.34
C THR A 266 0.52 -3.03 8.04
N THR A 267 -0.55 -3.26 7.29
CA THR A 267 -0.54 -4.14 6.11
C THR A 267 0.31 -3.57 4.98
N ASP A 268 0.08 -2.31 4.57
CA ASP A 268 0.82 -1.73 3.45
C ASP A 268 2.33 -1.59 3.77
N THR A 269 2.70 -1.27 5.03
CA THR A 269 4.12 -1.22 5.44
C THR A 269 4.73 -2.61 5.54
N ASN A 270 3.98 -3.63 5.97
CA ASN A 270 4.44 -5.02 6.00
C ASN A 270 4.63 -5.56 4.58
N ASP A 271 3.67 -5.36 3.67
CA ASP A 271 3.77 -5.77 2.27
C ASP A 271 4.99 -5.12 1.58
N MET A 272 5.22 -3.83 1.84
CA MET A 272 6.42 -3.13 1.37
C MET A 272 7.69 -3.76 1.96
N SER A 273 7.71 -4.06 3.25
CA SER A 273 8.85 -4.66 3.93
C SER A 273 9.15 -6.06 3.43
N GLU A 274 8.15 -6.91 3.29
CA GLU A 274 8.29 -8.27 2.75
C GLU A 274 8.88 -8.24 1.35
N ALA A 275 8.33 -7.38 0.48
CA ALA A 275 8.84 -7.27 -0.88
C ALA A 275 10.28 -6.73 -0.93
N LEU A 276 10.67 -5.85 -0.03
CA LEU A 276 12.04 -5.32 0.02
C LEU A 276 13.01 -6.29 0.70
N SER A 277 12.60 -6.98 1.76
CA SER A 277 13.49 -7.91 2.47
C SER A 277 13.64 -9.23 1.72
N GLU A 278 12.55 -9.83 1.25
CA GLU A 278 12.59 -11.14 0.59
C GLU A 278 12.80 -11.01 -0.92
N LYS A 279 11.91 -10.29 -1.62
CA LYS A 279 11.91 -10.30 -3.11
C LYS A 279 13.07 -9.51 -3.70
N LEU A 280 13.49 -8.41 -3.06
CA LEU A 280 14.66 -7.66 -3.51
C LEU A 280 15.97 -8.42 -3.23
N SER A 281 16.07 -9.13 -2.09
CA SER A 281 17.19 -10.02 -1.80
C SER A 281 17.33 -11.09 -2.89
N LEU A 282 16.23 -11.80 -3.17
CA LEU A 282 16.21 -12.83 -4.21
C LEU A 282 16.56 -12.25 -5.60
N LEU A 283 16.04 -11.06 -5.93
CA LEU A 283 16.37 -10.39 -7.18
C LEU A 283 17.88 -10.08 -7.29
N MET A 284 18.50 -9.59 -6.21
CA MET A 284 19.95 -9.35 -6.16
C MET A 284 20.75 -10.65 -6.34
N TRP A 285 20.38 -11.70 -5.62
CA TRP A 285 21.00 -13.02 -5.71
C TRP A 285 20.95 -13.59 -7.14
N TYR A 286 19.76 -13.66 -7.72
CA TYR A 286 19.60 -14.21 -9.07
C TYR A 286 20.22 -13.32 -10.15
N THR A 287 20.29 -11.99 -9.94
CA THR A 287 21.02 -11.11 -10.86
C THR A 287 22.51 -11.33 -10.80
N ALA A 288 23.09 -11.53 -9.62
CA ALA A 288 24.51 -11.86 -9.47
C ALA A 288 24.82 -13.23 -10.09
N ARG A 289 24.00 -14.25 -9.78
CA ARG A 289 24.12 -15.60 -10.40
C ARG A 289 24.01 -15.53 -11.91
N PHE A 290 23.07 -14.81 -12.46
CA PHE A 290 22.93 -14.62 -13.90
C PHE A 290 24.22 -14.10 -14.54
N GLY A 291 24.86 -13.10 -13.93
CA GLY A 291 26.12 -12.54 -14.43
C GLY A 291 27.26 -13.58 -14.44
N PHE A 292 27.44 -14.32 -13.34
CA PHE A 292 28.47 -15.35 -13.26
C PHE A 292 28.19 -16.53 -14.19
N LEU A 293 26.96 -17.02 -14.24
CA LEU A 293 26.55 -18.10 -15.13
C LEU A 293 26.85 -17.75 -16.60
N LEU A 294 26.45 -16.53 -17.01
CA LEU A 294 26.76 -16.08 -18.36
C LEU A 294 28.26 -16.04 -18.64
N TYR A 295 29.06 -15.55 -17.68
CA TYR A 295 30.52 -15.53 -17.80
C TYR A 295 31.11 -16.94 -17.96
N PHE A 296 30.75 -17.91 -17.11
CA PHE A 296 31.24 -19.27 -17.16
C PHE A 296 30.80 -20.02 -18.43
N MET A 297 29.53 -19.85 -18.83
CA MET A 297 29.00 -20.44 -20.06
C MET A 297 29.74 -19.93 -21.30
N VAL A 298 30.00 -18.62 -21.40
CA VAL A 298 30.76 -18.04 -22.52
C VAL A 298 32.21 -18.52 -22.51
N SER A 299 32.84 -18.65 -21.34
CA SER A 299 34.22 -19.11 -21.21
C SER A 299 34.39 -20.56 -21.62
N GLN A 300 33.39 -21.44 -21.39
CA GLN A 300 33.43 -22.83 -21.82
C GLN A 300 33.16 -22.99 -23.32
N SER A 301 32.03 -22.41 -23.79
CA SER A 301 31.68 -22.47 -25.20
C SER A 301 30.76 -21.34 -25.60
N TRP A 302 31.28 -20.30 -26.23
CA TRP A 302 30.50 -19.19 -26.74
C TRP A 302 29.39 -19.61 -27.71
N LYS A 303 29.61 -20.71 -28.50
CA LYS A 303 28.66 -21.26 -29.46
C LYS A 303 27.45 -21.88 -28.79
N MET A 304 27.65 -22.66 -27.72
CA MET A 304 26.58 -23.28 -26.95
C MET A 304 25.82 -22.19 -26.14
N THR A 305 26.52 -21.21 -25.58
CA THR A 305 25.92 -20.07 -24.88
C THR A 305 25.01 -19.27 -25.80
N LEU A 306 25.46 -19.05 -27.03
CA LEU A 306 24.63 -18.36 -28.04
C LEU A 306 23.34 -19.12 -28.33
N LEU A 307 23.40 -20.46 -28.44
CA LEU A 307 22.22 -21.31 -28.62
C LEU A 307 21.26 -21.18 -27.45
N THR A 308 21.77 -21.22 -26.22
CA THR A 308 20.96 -21.00 -25.00
C THR A 308 20.29 -19.61 -24.99
N CYS A 309 21.07 -18.58 -25.30
CA CYS A 309 20.56 -17.23 -25.36
C CYS A 309 19.47 -17.01 -26.44
N MET A 310 19.53 -17.79 -27.54
CA MET A 310 18.48 -17.80 -28.55
C MET A 310 17.17 -18.42 -28.04
N GLY A 311 17.23 -19.34 -27.09
CA GLY A 311 16.04 -19.93 -26.45
C GLY A 311 15.36 -19.01 -25.42
N LEU A 312 16.11 -18.09 -24.79
CA LEU A 312 15.60 -17.23 -23.73
C LEU A 312 14.33 -16.44 -24.08
N PRO A 313 14.24 -15.77 -25.23
CA PRO A 313 13.04 -15.03 -25.55
C PRO A 313 11.80 -15.92 -25.77
N ILE A 314 11.97 -17.17 -26.14
CA ILE A 314 10.84 -18.11 -26.24
C ILE A 314 10.34 -18.42 -24.83
N ILE A 315 11.27 -18.67 -23.90
CA ILE A 315 10.97 -18.88 -22.47
C ILE A 315 10.34 -17.64 -21.87
N TRP A 316 10.66 -16.44 -22.35
CA TRP A 316 10.08 -15.17 -21.86
C TRP A 316 8.70 -14.87 -22.44
N VAL A 317 8.50 -15.07 -23.73
CA VAL A 317 7.23 -14.73 -24.42
C VAL A 317 6.06 -15.58 -23.91
N ILE A 318 6.27 -16.84 -23.59
CA ILE A 318 5.19 -17.73 -23.13
C ILE A 318 4.60 -17.28 -21.80
N PRO A 319 5.38 -17.03 -20.71
CA PRO A 319 4.84 -16.49 -19.47
C PRO A 319 4.22 -15.09 -19.60
N GLU A 320 4.75 -14.23 -20.47
CA GLU A 320 4.19 -12.90 -20.73
C GLU A 320 2.80 -13.01 -21.36
N LEU A 321 2.64 -13.82 -22.39
CA LEU A 321 1.36 -14.06 -23.06
C LEU A 321 0.31 -14.69 -22.12
N THR A 322 0.72 -15.68 -21.35
CA THR A 322 -0.16 -16.39 -20.42
C THR A 322 -0.42 -15.59 -19.16
N GLY A 323 0.53 -14.77 -18.72
CA GLY A 323 0.44 -13.94 -17.52
C GLY A 323 -0.72 -12.94 -17.56
N HIS A 324 -0.93 -12.27 -18.67
CA HIS A 324 -2.06 -11.37 -18.85
C HIS A 324 -3.40 -12.10 -18.77
N PHE A 325 -3.48 -13.30 -19.36
CA PHE A 325 -4.68 -14.14 -19.29
C PHE A 325 -4.95 -14.57 -17.84
N HIS A 326 -3.92 -15.04 -17.13
CA HIS A 326 -4.00 -15.39 -15.72
C HIS A 326 -4.43 -14.22 -14.85
N GLN A 327 -3.82 -13.05 -15.00
CA GLN A 327 -4.19 -11.86 -14.24
C GLN A 327 -5.67 -11.49 -14.42
N THR A 328 -6.18 -11.61 -15.65
CA THR A 328 -7.59 -11.31 -15.94
C THR A 328 -8.53 -12.29 -15.26
N ILE A 329 -8.21 -13.59 -15.26
CA ILE A 329 -9.01 -14.61 -14.58
C ILE A 329 -8.88 -14.46 -13.07
N ALA A 330 -7.67 -14.34 -12.54
CA ALA A 330 -7.42 -14.16 -11.11
C ALA A 330 -8.17 -12.94 -10.54
N ARG A 331 -8.22 -11.83 -11.29
CA ARG A 331 -9.04 -10.67 -10.91
C ARG A 331 -10.52 -11.01 -10.82
N LYS A 332 -11.08 -11.74 -11.79
CA LYS A 332 -12.48 -12.19 -11.75
C LYS A 332 -12.76 -13.13 -10.57
N VAL A 333 -11.81 -14.01 -10.27
CA VAL A 333 -11.88 -14.89 -9.08
C VAL A 333 -11.93 -14.05 -7.80
N GLN A 334 -11.05 -13.07 -7.66
CA GLN A 334 -11.02 -12.16 -6.51
C GLN A 334 -12.31 -11.35 -6.39
N GLU A 335 -12.85 -10.83 -7.49
CA GLU A 335 -14.12 -10.10 -7.51
C GLU A 335 -15.30 -11.01 -7.10
N SER A 336 -15.31 -12.28 -7.55
CA SER A 336 -16.33 -13.25 -7.15
C SER A 336 -16.22 -13.64 -5.68
N LEU A 337 -15.00 -13.88 -5.19
CA LEU A 337 -14.72 -14.17 -3.79
C LEU A 337 -15.10 -13.00 -2.87
N ALA A 338 -14.85 -11.77 -3.30
CA ALA A 338 -15.25 -10.56 -2.56
C ALA A 338 -16.78 -10.49 -2.40
N LYS A 339 -17.56 -10.88 -3.44
CA LYS A 339 -19.03 -10.96 -3.34
C LYS A 339 -19.47 -12.05 -2.35
N ALA A 340 -18.82 -13.21 -2.33
CA ALA A 340 -19.11 -14.25 -1.35
C ALA A 340 -18.80 -13.79 0.08
N ASN A 341 -17.62 -13.16 0.29
CA ASN A 341 -17.22 -12.60 1.58
C ASN A 341 -18.17 -11.49 2.06
N GLN A 342 -18.74 -10.70 1.14
CA GLN A 342 -19.74 -9.69 1.48
C GLN A 342 -21.00 -10.33 2.07
N VAL A 343 -21.50 -11.42 1.47
CA VAL A 343 -22.65 -12.17 2.01
C VAL A 343 -22.32 -12.70 3.40
N ALA A 344 -21.16 -13.32 3.59
CA ALA A 344 -20.74 -13.84 4.90
C ALA A 344 -20.65 -12.73 5.97
N THR A 345 -20.04 -11.59 5.62
CA THR A 345 -19.91 -10.45 6.54
C THR A 345 -21.27 -9.88 6.91
N GLU A 346 -22.18 -9.72 5.95
CA GLU A 346 -23.53 -9.23 6.18
C GLU A 346 -24.32 -10.19 7.10
N THR A 347 -24.25 -11.50 6.83
CA THR A 347 -24.92 -12.54 7.62
C THR A 347 -24.42 -12.54 9.06
N PHE A 348 -23.08 -12.57 9.27
CA PHE A 348 -22.51 -12.62 10.63
C PHE A 348 -22.72 -11.33 11.40
N SER A 349 -22.69 -10.18 10.75
CA SER A 349 -22.97 -8.89 11.39
C SER A 349 -24.42 -8.79 11.88
N ASN A 350 -25.34 -9.48 11.20
CA ASN A 350 -26.76 -9.49 11.51
C ASN A 350 -27.24 -10.84 12.08
N MET A 351 -26.37 -11.61 12.73
CA MET A 351 -26.66 -12.97 13.16
C MET A 351 -27.88 -13.09 14.08
N LYS A 352 -28.10 -12.08 14.93
CA LYS A 352 -29.33 -12.02 15.77
C LYS A 352 -30.60 -11.99 14.91
N THR A 353 -30.61 -11.27 13.82
CA THR A 353 -31.72 -11.21 12.87
C THR A 353 -31.88 -12.54 12.15
N VAL A 354 -30.81 -13.13 11.63
CA VAL A 354 -30.85 -14.42 10.96
C VAL A 354 -31.48 -15.48 11.87
N ARG A 355 -31.06 -15.53 13.13
CA ARG A 355 -31.59 -16.46 14.15
C ARG A 355 -33.05 -16.18 14.50
N SER A 356 -33.44 -14.89 14.63
CA SER A 356 -34.83 -14.56 14.97
C SER A 356 -35.83 -14.91 13.86
N PHE A 357 -35.36 -14.97 12.60
CA PHE A 357 -36.19 -15.42 11.45
C PHE A 357 -35.94 -16.87 11.05
N ALA A 358 -35.06 -17.61 11.76
CA ALA A 358 -34.69 -18.99 11.46
C ALA A 358 -34.32 -19.21 9.97
N ASN A 359 -33.59 -18.26 9.36
CA ASN A 359 -33.23 -18.22 7.94
C ASN A 359 -31.81 -18.67 7.65
N GLU A 360 -31.21 -19.53 8.47
CA GLU A 360 -29.84 -20.02 8.31
C GLU A 360 -29.63 -20.74 6.99
N ASP A 361 -30.59 -21.58 6.61
CA ASP A 361 -30.54 -22.34 5.36
C ASP A 361 -30.60 -21.41 4.12
N GLY A 362 -31.42 -20.35 4.19
CA GLY A 362 -31.52 -19.37 3.12
C GLY A 362 -30.20 -18.58 2.91
N GLU A 363 -29.54 -18.16 3.99
CA GLU A 363 -28.25 -17.50 3.89
C GLU A 363 -27.13 -18.46 3.45
N THR A 364 -27.17 -19.71 3.88
CA THR A 364 -26.25 -20.78 3.43
C THR A 364 -26.37 -21.01 1.93
N GLU A 365 -27.59 -21.07 1.39
CA GLU A 365 -27.80 -21.26 -0.05
C GLU A 365 -27.34 -20.07 -0.87
N LYS A 366 -27.54 -18.81 -0.41
CA LYS A 366 -27.01 -17.62 -1.06
C LYS A 366 -25.47 -17.64 -1.10
N TYR A 367 -24.83 -18.00 0.00
CA TYR A 367 -23.37 -18.09 0.07
C TYR A 367 -22.85 -19.18 -0.88
N ARG A 368 -23.52 -20.36 -0.90
CA ARG A 368 -23.18 -21.47 -1.78
C ARG A 368 -23.27 -21.08 -3.26
N GLN A 369 -24.31 -20.37 -3.68
CA GLN A 369 -24.45 -19.90 -5.06
C GLN A 369 -23.29 -18.99 -5.47
N ARG A 370 -22.80 -18.11 -4.56
CA ARG A 370 -21.61 -17.28 -4.82
C ARG A 370 -20.33 -18.10 -4.90
N LEU A 371 -20.20 -19.15 -4.10
CA LEU A 371 -19.07 -20.07 -4.18
C LEU A 371 -19.08 -20.90 -5.48
N ASP A 372 -20.23 -21.27 -6.00
CA ASP A 372 -20.35 -21.99 -7.27
C ASP A 372 -19.91 -21.12 -8.46
N GLU A 373 -20.22 -19.79 -8.44
CA GLU A 373 -19.67 -18.83 -9.39
C GLU A 373 -18.13 -18.80 -9.30
N THR A 374 -17.59 -18.74 -8.10
CA THR A 374 -16.14 -18.73 -7.84
C THR A 374 -15.50 -20.04 -8.32
N TYR A 375 -16.13 -21.20 -8.06
CA TYR A 375 -15.64 -22.51 -8.51
C TYR A 375 -15.53 -22.60 -10.03
N SER A 376 -16.52 -22.07 -10.77
CA SER A 376 -16.50 -22.07 -12.23
C SER A 376 -15.31 -21.27 -12.80
N LEU A 377 -14.96 -20.14 -12.16
CA LEU A 377 -13.81 -19.32 -12.51
C LEU A 377 -12.49 -19.99 -12.13
N ASN A 378 -12.41 -20.61 -10.95
CA ASN A 378 -11.23 -21.37 -10.50
C ASN A 378 -10.93 -22.53 -11.45
N LYS A 379 -11.99 -23.20 -11.98
CA LYS A 379 -11.80 -24.25 -12.99
C LYS A 379 -11.16 -23.71 -14.27
N GLN A 380 -11.58 -22.53 -14.73
CA GLN A 380 -10.95 -21.88 -15.90
C GLN A 380 -9.49 -21.49 -15.61
N GLU A 381 -9.22 -20.96 -14.42
CA GLU A 381 -7.86 -20.62 -13.96
C GLU A 381 -6.97 -21.85 -13.92
N ALA A 382 -7.44 -22.96 -13.36
CA ALA A 382 -6.70 -24.22 -13.29
C ALA A 382 -6.34 -24.78 -14.67
N VAL A 383 -7.26 -24.74 -15.64
CA VAL A 383 -6.98 -25.15 -17.03
C VAL A 383 -5.93 -24.24 -17.67
N ALA A 384 -6.06 -22.93 -17.50
CA ALA A 384 -5.12 -21.97 -18.05
C ALA A 384 -3.72 -22.13 -17.44
N TYR A 385 -3.64 -22.35 -16.12
CA TYR A 385 -2.40 -22.63 -15.42
C TYR A 385 -1.73 -23.91 -15.92
N ALA A 386 -2.49 -25.00 -16.01
CA ALA A 386 -1.99 -26.27 -16.49
C ALA A 386 -1.47 -26.18 -17.94
N ALA A 387 -2.19 -25.48 -18.83
CA ALA A 387 -1.76 -25.26 -20.21
C ALA A 387 -0.47 -24.44 -20.31
N SER A 388 -0.35 -23.40 -19.50
CA SER A 388 0.83 -22.54 -19.42
C SER A 388 2.05 -23.32 -18.90
N THR A 389 1.88 -24.06 -17.82
CA THR A 389 2.94 -24.89 -17.23
C THR A 389 3.41 -25.96 -18.21
N TRP A 390 2.47 -26.62 -18.90
CA TRP A 390 2.79 -27.60 -19.93
C TRP A 390 3.58 -26.98 -21.08
N ALA A 391 3.14 -25.83 -21.61
CA ALA A 391 3.84 -25.11 -22.69
C ALA A 391 5.26 -24.72 -22.29
N ASN A 392 5.46 -24.19 -21.08
CA ASN A 392 6.77 -23.82 -20.56
C ASN A 392 7.69 -25.07 -20.42
N SER A 393 7.16 -26.17 -19.87
CA SER A 393 7.90 -27.42 -19.73
C SER A 393 8.32 -28.00 -21.07
N MET A 394 7.44 -27.98 -22.08
CA MET A 394 7.76 -28.48 -23.43
C MET A 394 8.83 -27.60 -24.09
N THR A 395 8.78 -26.29 -23.94
CA THR A 395 9.77 -25.36 -24.48
C THR A 395 11.15 -25.59 -23.84
N THR A 396 11.18 -25.73 -22.52
CA THR A 396 12.42 -26.03 -21.78
C THR A 396 13.01 -27.37 -22.19
N LEU A 397 12.18 -28.41 -22.34
CA LEU A 397 12.61 -29.71 -22.81
C LEU A 397 13.18 -29.63 -24.22
N ALA A 398 12.51 -28.94 -25.14
CA ALA A 398 12.97 -28.77 -26.51
C ALA A 398 14.35 -28.07 -26.56
N LEU A 399 14.53 -27.03 -25.74
CA LEU A 399 15.84 -26.35 -25.63
C LEU A 399 16.94 -27.30 -25.13
N LYS A 400 16.66 -28.06 -24.08
CA LYS A 400 17.62 -29.07 -23.55
C LYS A 400 18.02 -30.10 -24.60
N VAL A 401 17.06 -30.63 -25.36
CA VAL A 401 17.34 -31.59 -26.44
C VAL A 401 18.19 -30.93 -27.53
N CYS A 402 17.94 -29.71 -27.91
CA CYS A 402 18.75 -28.94 -28.86
C CYS A 402 20.21 -28.75 -28.38
N ILE A 403 20.37 -28.36 -27.09
CA ILE A 403 21.68 -28.17 -26.47
C ILE A 403 22.46 -29.49 -26.42
N LEU A 404 21.85 -30.59 -26.00
CA LEU A 404 22.48 -31.92 -25.94
C LEU A 404 22.87 -32.42 -27.33
N TYR A 405 21.99 -32.27 -28.32
CA TYR A 405 22.28 -32.68 -29.70
C TYR A 405 23.45 -31.87 -30.28
N TYR A 406 23.41 -30.56 -30.17
CA TYR A 406 24.48 -29.71 -30.69
C TYR A 406 25.78 -29.87 -29.91
N GLY A 407 25.72 -29.91 -28.58
CA GLY A 407 26.86 -30.17 -27.70
C GLY A 407 27.50 -31.53 -28.01
N GLY A 408 26.69 -32.59 -28.18
CA GLY A 408 27.17 -33.91 -28.60
C GLY A 408 27.90 -33.89 -29.95
N THR A 409 27.43 -33.11 -30.93
CA THR A 409 28.12 -32.94 -32.21
C THR A 409 29.46 -32.19 -32.07
N LEU A 410 29.58 -31.25 -31.11
CA LEU A 410 30.84 -30.57 -30.82
C LEU A 410 31.85 -31.51 -30.12
N VAL A 411 31.39 -32.38 -29.24
CA VAL A 411 32.20 -33.37 -28.56
C VAL A 411 32.73 -34.38 -29.57
N THR A 412 31.89 -34.93 -30.45
CA THR A 412 32.33 -35.87 -31.49
C THR A 412 33.35 -35.28 -32.49
N ARG A 413 33.35 -33.94 -32.64
CA ARG A 413 34.34 -33.20 -33.44
C ARG A 413 35.60 -32.81 -32.65
N GLY A 414 35.68 -33.14 -31.37
CA GLY A 414 36.83 -32.81 -30.51
C GLY A 414 36.99 -31.33 -30.17
N VAL A 415 35.93 -30.53 -30.33
CA VAL A 415 35.97 -29.09 -30.05
C VAL A 415 35.70 -28.79 -28.58
N VAL A 416 34.92 -29.64 -27.89
CA VAL A 416 34.52 -29.54 -26.49
C VAL A 416 34.73 -30.89 -25.82
N SER A 417 35.16 -30.93 -24.56
CA SER A 417 35.27 -32.18 -23.82
C SER A 417 33.91 -32.73 -23.40
N SER A 418 33.83 -34.01 -23.04
CA SER A 418 32.61 -34.61 -22.51
C SER A 418 32.23 -33.99 -21.16
N GLY A 419 33.21 -33.68 -20.32
CA GLY A 419 32.99 -33.01 -19.04
C GLY A 419 32.56 -31.58 -19.19
N ASP A 420 33.08 -30.84 -20.17
CA ASP A 420 32.62 -29.50 -20.48
C ASP A 420 31.15 -29.47 -20.91
N LEU A 421 30.70 -30.48 -21.66
CA LEU A 421 29.29 -30.62 -22.01
C LEU A 421 28.41 -30.83 -20.76
N VAL A 422 28.85 -31.68 -19.82
CA VAL A 422 28.15 -31.93 -18.56
C VAL A 422 28.08 -30.65 -17.73
N SER A 423 29.21 -29.94 -17.56
CA SER A 423 29.24 -28.65 -16.87
C SER A 423 28.32 -27.65 -17.51
N PHE A 424 28.31 -27.55 -18.83
CA PHE A 424 27.49 -26.62 -19.58
C PHE A 424 25.97 -26.87 -19.36
N VAL A 425 25.56 -28.14 -19.38
CA VAL A 425 24.15 -28.50 -19.12
C VAL A 425 23.75 -28.14 -17.69
N LEU A 426 24.64 -28.31 -16.70
CA LEU A 426 24.36 -27.89 -15.32
C LEU A 426 24.27 -26.35 -15.20
N TYR A 427 25.16 -25.62 -15.89
CA TYR A 427 25.06 -24.15 -15.93
C TYR A 427 23.78 -23.70 -16.64
N GLU A 428 23.37 -24.36 -17.72
CA GLU A 428 22.13 -24.00 -18.43
C GLU A 428 20.89 -24.16 -17.53
N LEU A 429 20.82 -25.24 -16.76
CA LEU A 429 19.72 -25.46 -15.80
C LEU A 429 19.63 -24.35 -14.77
N GLN A 430 20.78 -23.96 -14.21
CA GLN A 430 20.83 -22.86 -13.24
C GLN A 430 20.55 -21.50 -13.90
N PHE A 431 21.03 -21.30 -15.14
CA PHE A 431 20.81 -20.07 -15.89
C PHE A 431 19.33 -19.87 -16.23
N ALA A 432 18.65 -20.91 -16.69
CA ALA A 432 17.21 -20.86 -16.95
C ALA A 432 16.43 -20.52 -15.69
N SER A 433 16.78 -21.14 -14.56
CA SER A 433 16.18 -20.85 -13.25
C SER A 433 16.45 -19.41 -12.79
N ALA A 434 17.67 -18.89 -12.99
CA ALA A 434 18.03 -17.53 -12.64
C ALA A 434 17.24 -16.50 -13.47
N VAL A 435 17.10 -16.74 -14.78
CA VAL A 435 16.29 -15.89 -15.67
C VAL A 435 14.83 -15.88 -15.23
N GLU A 436 14.25 -17.06 -14.98
CA GLU A 436 12.88 -17.19 -14.52
C GLU A 436 12.66 -16.44 -13.19
N ALA A 437 13.58 -16.59 -12.24
CA ALA A 437 13.51 -15.93 -10.95
C ALA A 437 13.60 -14.39 -11.07
N VAL A 438 14.54 -13.86 -11.86
CA VAL A 438 14.63 -12.42 -12.13
C VAL A 438 13.32 -11.88 -12.72
N MET A 439 12.75 -12.61 -13.68
CA MET A 439 11.49 -12.22 -14.31
C MET A 439 10.30 -12.28 -13.34
N ARG A 440 10.29 -13.20 -12.39
CA ARG A 440 9.26 -13.33 -11.36
C ARG A 440 9.36 -12.21 -10.33
N TYR A 441 10.55 -11.97 -9.78
CA TYR A 441 10.73 -11.04 -8.65
C TYR A 441 10.80 -9.57 -9.07
N TYR A 442 11.27 -9.24 -10.26
CA TYR A 442 11.31 -7.86 -10.74
C TYR A 442 9.93 -7.15 -10.76
N PRO A 443 8.85 -7.76 -11.28
CA PRO A 443 7.53 -7.17 -11.21
C PRO A 443 6.98 -7.04 -9.78
N GLU A 444 7.31 -7.99 -8.89
CA GLU A 444 6.88 -7.96 -7.49
C GLU A 444 7.54 -6.79 -6.74
N VAL A 445 8.85 -6.61 -6.91
CA VAL A 445 9.57 -5.46 -6.35
C VAL A 445 9.02 -4.14 -6.92
N LYS A 446 8.74 -4.08 -8.22
CA LYS A 446 8.13 -2.89 -8.85
C LYS A 446 6.74 -2.60 -8.29
N LYS A 447 5.92 -3.62 -8.04
CA LYS A 447 4.60 -3.49 -7.40
C LYS A 447 4.73 -2.93 -5.99
N ALA A 448 5.68 -3.42 -5.19
CA ALA A 448 5.94 -2.95 -3.84
C ALA A 448 6.40 -1.49 -3.79
N ILE A 449 7.28 -1.08 -4.73
CA ILE A 449 7.66 0.33 -4.89
C ILE A 449 6.42 1.18 -5.21
N GLY A 450 5.48 0.69 -6.02
CA GLY A 450 4.21 1.36 -6.27
C GLY A 450 3.30 1.44 -5.04
N ALA A 451 3.28 0.40 -4.20
CA ALA A 451 2.52 0.41 -2.94
C ALA A 451 3.12 1.38 -1.92
N SER A 452 4.44 1.53 -1.88
CA SER A 452 5.13 2.48 -1.01
C SER A 452 4.76 3.95 -1.28
N GLU A 453 4.24 4.27 -2.48
CA GLU A 453 3.78 5.61 -2.84
C GLU A 453 2.68 6.12 -1.89
N LYS A 454 1.74 5.25 -1.52
CA LYS A 454 0.68 5.57 -0.57
C LYS A 454 1.21 5.84 0.83
N ILE A 455 2.26 5.12 1.25
CA ILE A 455 2.94 5.33 2.54
C ILE A 455 3.63 6.70 2.54
N PHE A 456 4.32 7.05 1.44
CA PHE A 456 4.96 8.35 1.30
C PHE A 456 3.96 9.51 1.20
N GLU A 457 2.75 9.28 0.68
CA GLU A 457 1.68 10.28 0.70
C GLU A 457 1.34 10.71 2.15
N TYR A 458 1.26 9.76 3.09
CA TYR A 458 1.06 10.10 4.51
C TYR A 458 2.27 10.77 5.15
N LEU A 459 3.49 10.35 4.81
CA LEU A 459 4.72 10.97 5.33
C LEU A 459 4.90 12.41 4.86
N ASP A 460 4.47 12.73 3.65
CA ASP A 460 4.62 14.06 3.04
C ASP A 460 3.47 14.99 3.32
N ARG A 461 2.35 14.44 3.77
CA ARG A 461 1.17 15.22 4.02
C ARG A 461 1.43 16.26 5.12
N LYS A 462 1.28 17.52 4.76
CA LYS A 462 1.34 18.62 5.71
C LYS A 462 -0.06 18.87 6.27
N PRO A 463 -0.21 19.02 7.59
CA PRO A 463 -1.49 19.41 8.17
C PRO A 463 -1.99 20.72 7.55
N LYS A 464 -3.29 20.81 7.31
CA LYS A 464 -3.91 22.02 6.77
C LYS A 464 -4.02 23.14 7.81
N ILE A 465 -4.04 22.76 9.11
CA ILE A 465 -4.02 23.72 10.20
C ILE A 465 -2.60 24.30 10.31
N PRO A 466 -2.43 25.63 10.33
CA PRO A 466 -1.13 26.25 10.51
C PRO A 466 -0.45 25.78 11.79
N PRO A 467 0.87 25.81 11.84
CA PRO A 467 1.59 25.45 13.06
C PRO A 467 1.12 26.30 14.24
N PRO A 468 1.17 25.75 15.46
CA PRO A 468 0.78 26.48 16.67
C PRO A 468 1.60 27.72 16.86
N GLY A 469 1.02 28.72 17.53
CA GLY A 469 1.73 29.91 17.97
C GLY A 469 2.74 29.62 19.08
N SER A 470 3.31 30.66 19.64
CA SER A 470 4.34 30.58 20.68
C SER A 470 3.89 31.12 22.05
N LEU A 471 2.65 31.60 22.16
CA LEU A 471 2.15 32.21 23.42
C LEU A 471 1.90 31.15 24.50
N ASP A 472 2.44 31.40 25.69
CA ASP A 472 2.27 30.61 26.92
C ASP A 472 2.27 31.55 28.16
N PRO A 473 1.28 32.48 28.28
CA PRO A 473 1.27 33.46 29.34
C PRO A 473 1.10 32.82 30.73
N GLU A 474 1.81 33.34 31.75
CA GLU A 474 1.71 32.86 33.12
C GLU A 474 0.33 33.19 33.74
N ASP A 475 -0.22 34.39 33.43
CA ASP A 475 -1.51 34.84 33.90
C ASP A 475 -2.58 34.55 32.83
N PHE A 476 -3.37 33.51 33.06
CA PHE A 476 -4.45 33.07 32.19
C PHE A 476 -5.74 32.96 32.97
N LYS A 477 -6.71 33.83 32.63
CA LYS A 477 -7.99 33.98 33.33
C LYS A 477 -9.08 33.07 32.78
N GLY A 478 -8.94 32.64 31.51
CA GLY A 478 -9.94 31.80 30.87
C GLY A 478 -11.13 32.51 30.26
N HIS A 479 -10.98 33.77 29.84
CA HIS A 479 -12.00 34.52 29.13
C HIS A 479 -12.04 34.11 27.65
N VAL A 480 -13.18 33.59 27.18
CA VAL A 480 -13.39 33.16 25.80
C VAL A 480 -14.33 34.10 25.07
N GLN A 481 -13.94 34.57 23.89
CA GLN A 481 -14.77 35.37 23.01
C GLN A 481 -14.78 34.87 21.59
N PHE A 482 -15.95 34.61 21.03
CA PHE A 482 -16.15 34.39 19.60
C PHE A 482 -16.61 35.71 18.98
N LYS A 483 -15.97 36.11 17.88
CA LYS A 483 -16.31 37.36 17.17
C LYS A 483 -16.63 37.04 15.70
N ASN A 484 -17.89 37.14 15.34
CA ASN A 484 -18.44 36.96 13.98
C ASN A 484 -17.89 35.69 13.30
N VAL A 485 -17.91 34.55 14.02
CA VAL A 485 -17.36 33.31 13.59
C VAL A 485 -18.25 32.61 12.57
N ARG A 486 -17.72 32.35 11.37
CA ARG A 486 -18.36 31.53 10.33
C ARG A 486 -17.59 30.24 10.15
N PHE A 487 -18.31 29.13 9.99
CA PHE A 487 -17.70 27.84 9.85
C PHE A 487 -18.51 26.86 8.99
N SER A 488 -17.80 26.05 8.19
CA SER A 488 -18.32 24.88 7.46
C SER A 488 -17.31 23.74 7.47
N TYR A 489 -17.73 22.51 7.71
CA TYR A 489 -16.87 21.32 7.64
C TYR A 489 -16.36 21.03 6.21
N SER A 490 -17.13 21.40 5.20
CA SER A 490 -16.75 21.24 3.79
C SER A 490 -15.73 22.27 3.30
N GLY A 491 -15.44 23.30 4.07
CA GLY A 491 -14.63 24.45 3.65
C GLY A 491 -15.28 25.32 2.58
N LYS A 492 -16.56 25.07 2.25
CA LYS A 492 -17.33 25.87 1.29
C LYS A 492 -17.99 27.05 1.98
N THR A 493 -18.02 28.16 1.28
CA THR A 493 -18.62 29.43 1.77
C THR A 493 -20.09 29.58 1.42
N ASP A 494 -20.69 28.58 0.75
CA ASP A 494 -22.12 28.61 0.40
C ASP A 494 -22.99 28.64 1.66
N GLU A 495 -23.99 29.49 1.73
CA GLU A 495 -24.87 29.65 2.89
C GLU A 495 -25.52 28.34 3.37
N ASN A 496 -25.89 27.47 2.44
CA ASN A 496 -26.45 26.14 2.73
C ASN A 496 -25.44 25.15 3.35
N SER A 497 -24.15 25.43 3.28
CA SER A 497 -23.07 24.58 3.82
C SER A 497 -22.54 25.12 5.17
N LEU A 498 -22.91 26.34 5.55
CA LEU A 498 -22.49 26.96 6.81
C LEU A 498 -23.19 26.31 8.00
N VAL A 499 -22.37 25.89 8.97
CA VAL A 499 -22.85 25.39 10.28
C VAL A 499 -22.93 26.51 11.31
N LEU A 500 -21.98 27.45 11.26
CA LEU A 500 -22.03 28.68 12.07
C LEU A 500 -22.05 29.89 11.14
N LYS A 501 -22.94 30.85 11.44
CA LYS A 501 -23.20 32.04 10.64
C LYS A 501 -23.08 33.25 11.55
N ASP A 502 -21.89 33.89 11.51
CA ASP A 502 -21.60 35.13 12.30
C ASP A 502 -21.82 34.98 13.83
N VAL A 503 -21.44 33.80 14.38
CA VAL A 503 -21.63 33.54 15.81
C VAL A 503 -20.70 34.43 16.63
N SER A 504 -21.29 35.20 17.53
CA SER A 504 -20.59 35.98 18.56
C SER A 504 -21.13 35.58 19.92
N LEU A 505 -20.23 35.09 20.80
CA LEU A 505 -20.58 34.66 22.16
C LEU A 505 -19.42 34.90 23.11
N GLU A 506 -19.72 34.97 24.41
CA GLU A 506 -18.74 35.23 25.46
C GLU A 506 -18.88 34.25 26.62
N VAL A 507 -17.74 33.67 27.05
CA VAL A 507 -17.67 32.87 28.29
C VAL A 507 -16.78 33.61 29.28
N THR A 508 -17.41 34.08 30.36
CA THR A 508 -16.74 34.89 31.38
C THR A 508 -16.08 34.05 32.46
N PRO A 509 -14.88 34.45 32.93
CA PRO A 509 -14.17 33.75 34.01
C PRO A 509 -15.01 33.66 35.30
N GLY A 510 -14.92 32.54 36.01
CA GLY A 510 -15.59 32.34 37.30
C GLY A 510 -17.11 32.18 37.20
N LYS A 511 -17.65 31.87 36.01
CA LYS A 511 -19.09 31.68 35.80
C LYS A 511 -19.37 30.42 34.97
N ILE A 512 -20.59 29.90 35.18
CA ILE A 512 -21.12 28.81 34.32
C ILE A 512 -21.93 29.47 33.20
N THR A 513 -21.48 29.25 31.94
CA THR A 513 -22.21 29.65 30.74
C THR A 513 -22.84 28.42 30.11
N ALA A 514 -24.14 28.40 29.90
CA ALA A 514 -24.84 27.30 29.22
C ALA A 514 -25.06 27.64 27.75
N LEU A 515 -24.66 26.76 26.87
CA LEU A 515 -24.92 26.82 25.43
C LEU A 515 -26.04 25.83 25.10
N VAL A 516 -27.22 26.31 24.80
CA VAL A 516 -28.41 25.49 24.52
C VAL A 516 -28.93 25.74 23.10
N GLY A 517 -29.83 24.91 22.62
CA GLY A 517 -30.40 25.03 21.28
C GLY A 517 -30.86 23.70 20.71
N LEU A 518 -31.54 23.73 19.58
CA LEU A 518 -32.01 22.54 18.89
C LEU A 518 -30.86 21.64 18.38
N ASN A 519 -31.19 20.41 18.03
CA ASN A 519 -30.23 19.53 17.41
C ASN A 519 -29.69 20.14 16.10
N ARG A 520 -28.40 20.01 15.84
CA ARG A 520 -27.68 20.57 14.68
C ARG A 520 -27.60 22.11 14.67
N SER A 521 -27.80 22.79 15.76
CA SER A 521 -27.66 24.26 15.84
C SER A 521 -26.21 24.76 15.88
N GLY A 522 -25.21 23.86 16.00
CA GLY A 522 -23.78 24.22 15.96
C GLY A 522 -23.06 24.19 17.33
N LYS A 523 -23.72 23.77 18.42
CA LYS A 523 -23.13 23.75 19.79
C LYS A 523 -21.79 22.99 19.86
N THR A 524 -21.77 21.74 19.49
CA THR A 524 -20.54 20.91 19.47
C THR A 524 -19.48 21.43 18.48
N THR A 525 -19.92 22.18 17.45
CA THR A 525 -18.99 22.84 16.53
C THR A 525 -18.22 23.96 17.19
N CYS A 526 -18.90 24.76 18.09
CA CYS A 526 -18.22 25.78 18.88
C CYS A 526 -17.12 25.16 19.77
N VAL A 527 -17.37 23.98 20.38
CA VAL A 527 -16.37 23.27 21.16
C VAL A 527 -15.19 22.86 20.29
N LYS A 528 -15.43 22.18 19.16
CA LYS A 528 -14.38 21.74 18.24
C LYS A 528 -13.51 22.88 17.72
N LEU A 529 -14.07 24.07 17.56
CA LEU A 529 -13.33 25.28 17.20
C LEU A 529 -12.48 25.80 18.36
N LEU A 530 -13.02 25.76 19.59
CA LEU A 530 -12.30 26.19 20.79
C LEU A 530 -11.15 25.25 21.13
N GLU A 531 -11.33 23.93 20.88
CA GLU A 531 -10.24 22.95 20.96
C GLU A 531 -9.22 23.05 19.82
N ARG A 532 -9.45 23.98 18.86
CA ARG A 532 -8.59 24.15 17.68
C ARG A 532 -8.51 22.90 16.77
N PHE A 533 -9.50 22.01 16.82
CA PHE A 533 -9.60 20.87 15.91
C PHE A 533 -9.92 21.32 14.48
N TYR A 534 -10.57 22.47 14.35
CA TYR A 534 -10.88 23.13 13.09
C TYR A 534 -10.58 24.62 13.17
N GLN A 535 -10.54 25.26 12.00
CA GLN A 535 -10.38 26.71 11.90
C GLN A 535 -11.64 27.36 11.35
N PRO A 536 -12.05 28.56 11.85
CA PRO A 536 -13.12 29.29 11.26
C PRO A 536 -12.80 29.77 9.84
N LEU A 537 -13.80 29.88 8.98
CA LEU A 537 -13.68 30.45 7.63
C LEU A 537 -13.48 31.95 7.68
N SER A 538 -14.17 32.61 8.61
CA SER A 538 -14.03 34.04 8.91
C SER A 538 -14.38 34.31 10.38
N GLY A 539 -14.03 35.49 10.86
CA GLY A 539 -14.10 35.82 12.28
C GLY A 539 -12.91 35.29 13.05
N GLU A 540 -12.92 35.50 14.37
CA GLU A 540 -11.83 35.06 15.24
C GLU A 540 -12.34 34.60 16.61
N ILE A 541 -11.54 33.71 17.23
CA ILE A 541 -11.77 33.26 18.60
C ILE A 541 -10.63 33.81 19.45
N LEU A 542 -10.98 34.53 20.50
CA LEU A 542 -10.03 35.15 21.42
C LEU A 542 -10.05 34.43 22.77
N LEU A 543 -8.87 34.24 23.33
CA LEU A 543 -8.64 33.81 24.70
C LEU A 543 -7.90 34.92 25.44
N ASP A 544 -8.49 35.43 26.51
CA ASP A 544 -7.97 36.59 27.26
C ASP A 544 -7.56 37.76 26.33
N GLY A 545 -8.39 38.02 25.30
CA GLY A 545 -8.17 39.07 24.31
C GLY A 545 -7.12 38.80 23.24
N LYS A 546 -6.48 37.63 23.22
CA LYS A 546 -5.49 37.23 22.21
C LYS A 546 -6.06 36.16 21.30
N PRO A 547 -5.70 36.11 19.99
CA PRO A 547 -6.21 35.09 19.07
C PRO A 547 -5.81 33.67 19.50
N LEU A 548 -6.75 32.75 19.45
CA LEU A 548 -6.55 31.33 19.77
C LEU A 548 -5.40 30.69 19.01
N LYS A 549 -5.20 31.08 17.76
CA LYS A 549 -4.13 30.56 16.87
C LYS A 549 -2.72 30.89 17.34
N ASP A 550 -2.54 31.93 18.17
CA ASP A 550 -1.24 32.42 18.61
C ASP A 550 -0.70 31.66 19.83
N TYR A 551 -1.55 30.85 20.48
CA TYR A 551 -1.16 30.01 21.61
C TYR A 551 -0.46 28.73 21.18
N LYS A 552 0.47 28.20 22.03
CA LYS A 552 1.03 26.86 21.90
C LYS A 552 -0.05 25.81 22.12
N ASP A 553 -0.13 24.78 21.26
CA ASP A 553 -1.15 23.71 21.41
C ASP A 553 -1.06 23.00 22.76
N GLN A 554 0.15 22.67 23.22
CA GLN A 554 0.36 22.02 24.49
C GLN A 554 -0.19 22.87 25.65
N TYR A 555 0.16 24.17 25.67
CA TYR A 555 -0.34 25.11 26.69
C TYR A 555 -1.86 25.22 26.63
N LEU A 556 -2.43 25.35 25.43
CA LEU A 556 -3.87 25.45 25.22
C LEU A 556 -4.59 24.25 25.83
N HIS A 557 -4.16 23.04 25.48
CA HIS A 557 -4.78 21.80 25.99
C HIS A 557 -4.43 21.48 27.44
N GLU A 558 -3.46 22.13 28.06
CA GLU A 558 -3.25 22.10 29.51
C GLU A 558 -4.28 22.98 30.25
N LYS A 559 -4.66 24.11 29.67
CA LYS A 559 -5.58 25.08 30.30
C LYS A 559 -7.03 24.82 29.96
N ILE A 560 -7.34 24.15 28.85
CA ILE A 560 -8.71 23.79 28.42
C ILE A 560 -8.87 22.27 28.60
N ALA A 561 -9.91 21.88 29.36
CA ALA A 561 -10.30 20.48 29.45
C ALA A 561 -11.72 20.29 28.92
N VAL A 562 -11.94 19.18 28.22
CA VAL A 562 -13.23 18.86 27.62
C VAL A 562 -13.69 17.47 28.08
N VAL A 563 -14.95 17.40 28.46
CA VAL A 563 -15.66 16.15 28.70
C VAL A 563 -16.72 16.03 27.61
N SER A 564 -16.49 15.16 26.65
CA SER A 564 -17.38 14.95 25.49
C SER A 564 -18.58 14.06 25.87
N GLN A 565 -19.62 14.11 25.06
CA GLN A 565 -20.82 13.27 25.22
C GLN A 565 -20.46 11.77 25.14
N ASP A 566 -19.67 11.39 24.15
CA ASP A 566 -19.18 10.01 23.96
C ASP A 566 -17.84 9.85 24.67
N CYS A 567 -17.87 9.60 25.99
CA CYS A 567 -16.68 9.39 26.77
C CYS A 567 -15.98 8.08 26.37
N VAL A 568 -14.78 8.19 25.79
CA VAL A 568 -13.96 7.03 25.43
C VAL A 568 -12.84 6.84 26.46
N LEU A 569 -12.75 5.63 27.00
CA LEU A 569 -11.62 5.21 27.83
C LEU A 569 -10.68 4.31 27.01
N PHE A 570 -9.37 4.45 27.25
CA PHE A 570 -8.39 3.57 26.67
C PHE A 570 -8.42 2.20 27.37
N ALA A 571 -8.05 1.14 26.66
CA ALA A 571 -7.84 -0.21 27.22
C ALA A 571 -6.58 -0.22 28.12
N ARG A 572 -6.70 0.44 29.27
CA ARG A 572 -5.68 0.63 30.30
C ARG A 572 -6.37 0.67 31.66
N SER A 573 -5.60 0.68 32.74
CA SER A 573 -6.15 0.82 34.08
C SER A 573 -6.92 2.14 34.25
N VAL A 574 -7.82 2.18 35.23
CA VAL A 574 -8.54 3.41 35.61
C VAL A 574 -7.54 4.49 36.03
N ARG A 575 -6.48 4.14 36.76
CA ARG A 575 -5.36 5.01 37.14
C ARG A 575 -4.76 5.71 35.90
N GLU A 576 -4.34 4.92 34.92
CA GLU A 576 -3.72 5.44 33.69
C GLU A 576 -4.72 6.27 32.84
N ASN A 577 -6.00 5.92 32.88
CA ASN A 577 -7.05 6.70 32.24
C ASN A 577 -7.24 8.06 32.89
N ILE A 578 -7.25 8.17 34.21
CA ILE A 578 -7.37 9.44 34.93
C ILE A 578 -6.12 10.30 34.72
N LYS A 579 -4.92 9.71 34.86
CA LYS A 579 -3.63 10.41 34.68
C LYS A 579 -3.25 10.67 33.21
N TYR A 580 -4.08 10.30 32.25
CA TYR A 580 -3.77 10.44 30.82
C TYR A 580 -3.45 11.89 30.44
N GLY A 581 -2.27 12.12 29.87
CA GLY A 581 -1.75 13.45 29.53
C GLY A 581 -1.29 14.29 30.73
N CYS A 582 -1.25 13.71 31.92
CA CYS A 582 -0.73 14.31 33.14
C CYS A 582 0.02 13.24 33.97
N GLU A 583 0.94 12.51 33.31
CA GLU A 583 1.63 11.34 33.91
C GLU A 583 2.45 11.68 35.17
N GLY A 584 2.87 12.93 35.32
CA GLY A 584 3.59 13.43 36.51
C GLY A 584 2.70 13.76 37.72
N ALA A 585 1.36 13.65 37.59
CA ALA A 585 0.46 13.94 38.70
C ALA A 585 0.62 12.91 39.86
N SER A 586 0.56 13.38 41.11
CA SER A 586 0.63 12.52 42.26
C SER A 586 -0.62 11.62 42.36
N ASP A 587 -0.54 10.58 43.19
CA ASP A 587 -1.71 9.76 43.51
C ASP A 587 -2.75 10.53 44.31
N GLU A 588 -2.31 11.50 45.13
CA GLU A 588 -3.17 12.38 45.91
C GLU A 588 -4.00 13.28 44.99
N ASP A 589 -3.38 13.86 43.93
CA ASP A 589 -4.11 14.66 42.96
C ASP A 589 -5.13 13.80 42.19
N MET A 590 -4.78 12.57 41.86
CA MET A 590 -5.70 11.63 41.22
C MET A 590 -6.88 11.28 42.12
N PHE A 591 -6.65 11.02 43.40
CA PHE A 591 -7.74 10.72 44.37
C PHE A 591 -8.64 11.95 44.54
N ARG A 592 -8.07 13.14 44.69
CA ARG A 592 -8.82 14.39 44.75
C ARG A 592 -9.69 14.59 43.51
N ALA A 593 -9.15 14.45 42.30
CA ALA A 593 -9.89 14.55 41.07
C ALA A 593 -11.01 13.50 40.97
N ALA A 594 -10.75 12.26 41.42
CA ALA A 594 -11.75 11.21 41.43
C ALA A 594 -12.87 11.48 42.47
N GLU A 595 -12.56 12.07 43.61
CA GLU A 595 -13.57 12.52 44.59
C GLU A 595 -14.43 13.62 44.05
N GLN A 596 -13.82 14.64 43.46
CA GLN A 596 -14.56 15.75 42.80
C GLN A 596 -15.48 15.25 41.68
N ALA A 597 -15.09 14.22 40.96
CA ALA A 597 -15.89 13.57 39.93
C ALA A 597 -16.91 12.56 40.49
N SER A 598 -17.04 12.42 41.80
CA SER A 598 -17.83 11.37 42.48
C SER A 598 -17.49 9.95 41.98
N ALA A 599 -16.22 9.73 41.57
CA ALA A 599 -15.74 8.46 41.04
C ALA A 599 -15.03 7.59 42.07
N HIS A 600 -14.44 8.18 43.13
CA HIS A 600 -13.58 7.48 44.08
C HIS A 600 -14.28 6.28 44.73
N LYS A 601 -15.55 6.45 45.15
CA LYS A 601 -16.30 5.40 45.86
C LYS A 601 -16.45 4.15 44.99
N PHE A 602 -16.99 4.25 43.80
CA PHE A 602 -17.20 3.07 42.94
C PHE A 602 -15.87 2.45 42.49
N ILE A 603 -14.83 3.30 42.22
CA ILE A 603 -13.50 2.78 41.83
C ILE A 603 -12.92 1.94 42.96
N SER A 604 -13.04 2.37 44.20
CA SER A 604 -12.55 1.63 45.37
C SER A 604 -13.30 0.30 45.61
N GLU A 605 -14.53 0.19 45.12
CA GLU A 605 -15.36 -1.03 45.21
C GLU A 605 -15.03 -2.03 44.09
N LEU A 606 -14.29 -1.62 43.02
CA LEU A 606 -13.83 -2.54 41.98
C LEU A 606 -12.80 -3.53 42.54
N SER A 607 -12.75 -4.73 41.96
CA SER A 607 -11.90 -5.85 42.43
C SER A 607 -10.42 -5.51 42.57
N LYS A 608 -9.90 -4.60 41.71
CA LYS A 608 -8.50 -4.12 41.74
C LYS A 608 -8.42 -2.61 41.97
N GLY A 609 -9.52 -1.96 42.40
CA GLY A 609 -9.56 -0.51 42.63
C GLY A 609 -9.14 0.27 41.37
N TYR A 610 -8.22 1.22 41.54
CA TYR A 610 -7.67 2.05 40.45
C TYR A 610 -6.86 1.27 39.41
N ASP A 611 -6.39 0.08 39.71
CA ASP A 611 -5.61 -0.76 38.78
C ASP A 611 -6.51 -1.71 37.98
N THR A 612 -7.84 -1.54 38.07
CA THR A 612 -8.82 -2.24 37.22
C THR A 612 -8.71 -1.79 35.79
N ASP A 613 -8.65 -2.73 34.84
CA ASP A 613 -8.64 -2.45 33.41
C ASP A 613 -10.04 -1.98 32.97
N ALA A 614 -10.10 -0.84 32.29
CA ALA A 614 -11.35 -0.29 31.75
C ALA A 614 -11.89 -1.08 30.55
N GLY A 615 -11.06 -1.89 29.90
CA GLY A 615 -11.38 -2.62 28.69
C GLY A 615 -11.41 -1.73 27.44
N GLU A 616 -11.55 -2.35 26.28
CA GLU A 616 -11.62 -1.61 24.99
C GLU A 616 -12.81 -0.65 25.00
N LYS A 617 -12.52 0.64 24.71
CA LYS A 617 -13.50 1.76 24.78
C LYS A 617 -14.28 1.81 26.11
N GLY A 618 -13.69 1.33 27.19
CA GLY A 618 -14.32 1.26 28.50
C GLY A 618 -15.42 0.18 28.60
N GLY A 619 -15.32 -0.93 27.86
CA GLY A 619 -16.34 -1.97 27.81
C GLY A 619 -16.60 -2.69 29.14
N GLN A 620 -15.71 -2.56 30.13
CA GLN A 620 -15.86 -3.19 31.46
C GLN A 620 -16.50 -2.29 32.52
N VAL A 621 -16.82 -1.04 32.18
CA VAL A 621 -17.45 -0.09 33.10
C VAL A 621 -18.77 0.44 32.51
N SER A 622 -19.72 0.82 33.38
CA SER A 622 -21.02 1.36 32.93
C SER A 622 -20.86 2.76 32.30
N GLY A 623 -21.87 3.22 31.54
CA GLY A 623 -21.86 4.56 30.91
C GLY A 623 -21.60 5.68 31.91
N GLY A 624 -22.34 5.69 33.02
CA GLY A 624 -22.15 6.67 34.09
C GLY A 624 -20.80 6.57 34.82
N GLN A 625 -20.23 5.36 34.95
CA GLN A 625 -18.85 5.18 35.46
C GLN A 625 -17.81 5.74 34.50
N LYS A 626 -17.96 5.48 33.19
CA LYS A 626 -17.09 6.07 32.14
C LYS A 626 -17.09 7.59 32.22
N GLN A 627 -18.26 8.17 32.33
CA GLN A 627 -18.45 9.62 32.39
C GLN A 627 -17.73 10.23 33.59
N ARG A 628 -17.89 9.62 34.79
CA ARG A 628 -17.21 10.08 36.01
C ARG A 628 -15.68 9.93 35.92
N ILE A 629 -15.17 8.85 35.32
CA ILE A 629 -13.72 8.69 35.06
C ILE A 629 -13.24 9.77 34.09
N ALA A 630 -14.01 10.09 33.03
CA ALA A 630 -13.65 11.12 32.07
C ALA A 630 -13.66 12.53 32.70
N ILE A 631 -14.61 12.80 33.61
CA ILE A 631 -14.62 14.04 34.41
C ILE A 631 -13.38 14.10 35.30
N ALA A 632 -13.02 13.01 36.01
CA ALA A 632 -11.80 12.97 36.82
C ALA A 632 -10.54 13.20 35.99
N ARG A 633 -10.47 12.63 34.75
CA ARG A 633 -9.40 12.89 33.77
C ARG A 633 -9.29 14.37 33.38
N ALA A 634 -10.42 15.06 33.25
CA ALA A 634 -10.44 16.49 32.96
C ALA A 634 -9.98 17.33 34.15
N LEU A 635 -10.42 16.98 35.37
CA LEU A 635 -10.16 17.73 36.59
C LEU A 635 -8.73 17.61 37.12
N ILE A 636 -8.06 16.48 36.93
CA ILE A 636 -6.66 16.28 37.38
C ILE A 636 -5.69 17.31 36.80
N ARG A 637 -6.03 17.88 35.65
CA ARG A 637 -5.23 18.91 34.96
C ARG A 637 -5.37 20.31 35.54
N ASN A 638 -6.31 20.51 36.47
CA ASN A 638 -6.66 21.83 37.06
C ASN A 638 -6.88 22.88 35.96
N PRO A 639 -7.86 22.66 35.04
CA PRO A 639 -8.05 23.53 33.89
C PRO A 639 -8.59 24.89 34.28
N LYS A 640 -8.28 25.91 33.47
CA LYS A 640 -8.88 27.25 33.60
C LYS A 640 -10.17 27.42 32.78
N ILE A 641 -10.37 26.56 31.79
CA ILE A 641 -11.62 26.45 31.04
C ILE A 641 -12.02 24.97 31.02
N LEU A 642 -13.21 24.70 31.52
CA LEU A 642 -13.83 23.37 31.52
C LEU A 642 -15.04 23.36 30.58
N ILE A 643 -15.01 22.50 29.59
CA ILE A 643 -16.10 22.33 28.64
C ILE A 643 -16.79 20.98 28.89
N LEU A 644 -18.11 21.05 29.03
CA LEU A 644 -18.95 19.88 29.31
C LEU A 644 -19.96 19.73 28.17
N ASP A 645 -19.70 18.85 27.20
CA ASP A 645 -20.63 18.58 26.10
C ASP A 645 -21.54 17.40 26.45
N ASN A 646 -22.74 17.69 26.94
CA ASN A 646 -23.74 16.73 27.44
C ASN A 646 -23.14 15.72 28.46
N ALA A 647 -22.18 16.17 29.25
CA ALA A 647 -21.36 15.33 30.11
C ALA A 647 -22.10 14.68 31.30
N THR A 648 -23.39 14.94 31.50
CA THR A 648 -24.23 14.36 32.55
C THR A 648 -25.41 13.56 31.99
N SER A 649 -25.43 13.27 30.67
CA SER A 649 -26.58 12.61 30.02
C SER A 649 -26.81 11.18 30.52
N ASP A 650 -25.74 10.46 30.81
CA ASP A 650 -25.72 9.02 31.15
C ASP A 650 -25.67 8.81 32.69
N LEU A 651 -25.71 9.87 33.47
CA LEU A 651 -25.74 9.80 34.93
C LEU A 651 -27.18 9.65 35.43
N ASP A 652 -27.34 8.86 36.47
CA ASP A 652 -28.55 8.80 37.27
C ASP A 652 -28.72 10.08 38.10
N THR A 653 -29.92 10.38 38.58
CA THR A 653 -30.27 11.62 39.20
C THR A 653 -29.40 11.98 40.40
N GLU A 654 -29.03 10.99 41.21
CA GLU A 654 -28.20 11.20 42.40
C GLU A 654 -26.76 11.57 42.03
N ASN A 655 -26.14 10.82 41.12
CA ASN A 655 -24.79 11.09 40.65
C ASN A 655 -24.73 12.38 39.83
N GLU A 656 -25.77 12.72 39.06
CA GLU A 656 -25.86 13.99 38.34
C GLU A 656 -25.89 15.18 39.32
N TYR A 657 -26.59 15.04 40.44
CA TYR A 657 -26.65 16.09 41.49
C TYR A 657 -25.26 16.30 42.10
N GLN A 658 -24.58 15.22 42.52
CA GLN A 658 -23.26 15.29 43.14
C GLN A 658 -22.19 15.89 42.21
N VAL A 659 -22.17 15.47 40.97
CA VAL A 659 -21.24 16.02 39.95
C VAL A 659 -21.56 17.52 39.74
N ARG A 660 -22.80 17.90 39.68
CA ARG A 660 -23.23 19.31 39.51
C ARG A 660 -22.81 20.19 40.69
N GLU A 661 -22.94 19.70 41.93
CA GLU A 661 -22.47 20.41 43.10
C GLU A 661 -20.96 20.62 43.09
N ALA A 662 -20.19 19.57 42.68
CA ALA A 662 -18.76 19.67 42.54
C ALA A 662 -18.36 20.68 41.44
N LEU A 663 -19.06 20.66 40.30
CA LEU A 663 -18.83 21.60 39.19
C LEU A 663 -19.18 23.07 39.58
N ALA A 664 -20.20 23.28 40.39
CA ALA A 664 -20.54 24.61 40.88
C ALA A 664 -19.43 25.23 41.76
N LYS A 665 -18.79 24.40 42.61
CA LYS A 665 -17.63 24.82 43.40
C LYS A 665 -16.40 25.12 42.53
N LEU A 666 -16.16 24.30 41.51
CA LEU A 666 -15.06 24.50 40.58
C LEU A 666 -15.25 25.75 39.70
N ALA A 667 -16.49 26.14 39.40
CA ALA A 667 -16.79 27.31 38.61
C ALA A 667 -16.32 28.62 39.28
N GLU A 668 -16.05 28.64 40.59
CA GLU A 668 -15.44 29.80 41.24
C GLU A 668 -13.97 30.02 40.83
N GLU A 669 -13.28 28.95 40.40
CA GLU A 669 -11.87 28.96 40.04
C GLU A 669 -11.59 28.84 38.53
N CYS A 670 -12.58 28.39 37.74
CA CYS A 670 -12.47 28.20 36.30
C CYS A 670 -13.70 28.69 35.54
N SER A 671 -13.55 28.94 34.24
CA SER A 671 -14.67 29.23 33.34
C SER A 671 -15.31 27.91 32.91
N VAL A 672 -16.60 27.75 33.10
CA VAL A 672 -17.34 26.56 32.70
C VAL A 672 -18.24 26.83 31.51
N LEU A 673 -18.00 26.15 30.38
CA LEU A 673 -18.92 26.15 29.23
C LEU A 673 -19.69 24.82 29.24
N MET A 674 -20.96 24.88 29.50
CA MET A 674 -21.84 23.72 29.58
C MET A 674 -22.76 23.66 28.37
N ILE A 675 -22.64 22.58 27.58
CA ILE A 675 -23.61 22.26 26.53
C ILE A 675 -24.58 21.23 27.09
N SER A 676 -25.85 21.53 27.06
CA SER A 676 -26.87 20.59 27.54
C SER A 676 -28.15 20.68 26.71
N ASN A 677 -28.72 19.49 26.46
CA ASN A 677 -30.06 19.37 25.91
C ASN A 677 -31.12 19.28 27.03
N LYS A 678 -30.68 19.13 28.31
CA LYS A 678 -31.58 19.12 29.50
C LYS A 678 -31.71 20.53 30.05
N MET A 679 -32.92 21.11 29.96
CA MET A 679 -33.19 22.47 30.45
C MET A 679 -33.05 22.57 31.98
N SER A 680 -33.26 21.48 32.71
CA SER A 680 -33.03 21.43 34.16
C SER A 680 -31.57 21.70 34.54
N VAL A 681 -30.62 21.36 33.67
CA VAL A 681 -29.19 21.63 33.83
C VAL A 681 -28.86 23.05 33.42
N ALA A 682 -29.42 23.53 32.31
CA ALA A 682 -29.20 24.88 31.79
C ALA A 682 -29.71 25.98 32.75
N LYS A 683 -30.79 25.72 33.52
CA LYS A 683 -31.34 26.63 34.55
C LYS A 683 -30.33 27.02 35.65
N THR A 684 -29.30 26.20 35.88
CA THR A 684 -28.29 26.48 36.91
C THR A 684 -27.15 27.38 36.45
N ALA A 685 -27.10 27.68 35.15
CA ALA A 685 -26.06 28.54 34.60
C ALA A 685 -26.31 30.01 34.89
N SER A 686 -25.22 30.75 35.12
CA SER A 686 -25.28 32.22 35.36
C SER A 686 -25.64 32.98 34.08
N HIS A 687 -25.29 32.42 32.93
CA HIS A 687 -25.57 32.99 31.62
C HIS A 687 -25.93 31.87 30.64
N ILE A 688 -26.96 32.10 29.83
CA ILE A 688 -27.51 31.15 28.89
C ILE A 688 -27.42 31.76 27.49
N ILE A 689 -26.87 31.02 26.54
CA ILE A 689 -26.79 31.40 25.14
C ILE A 689 -27.58 30.38 24.32
N VAL A 690 -28.53 30.86 23.53
CA VAL A 690 -29.39 30.00 22.70
C VAL A 690 -28.94 30.07 21.25
N LEU A 691 -28.46 28.93 20.73
CA LEU A 691 -28.11 28.78 19.33
C LEU A 691 -29.26 28.19 18.51
N ASN A 692 -29.62 28.87 17.43
CA ASN A 692 -30.55 28.36 16.44
C ASN A 692 -29.99 28.51 15.02
N ASN A 693 -30.02 27.44 14.23
CA ASN A 693 -29.56 27.39 12.82
C ASN A 693 -28.19 28.05 12.57
N GLY A 694 -27.27 27.95 13.54
CA GLY A 694 -25.91 28.46 13.44
C GLY A 694 -25.75 29.94 13.81
N GLU A 695 -26.74 30.55 14.43
CA GLU A 695 -26.75 31.94 14.92
C GLU A 695 -27.11 32.00 16.40
N VAL A 696 -26.63 33.03 17.12
CA VAL A 696 -27.06 33.31 18.48
C VAL A 696 -28.39 34.05 18.42
N GLU A 697 -29.48 33.44 18.88
CA GLU A 697 -30.83 33.98 18.83
C GLU A 697 -31.18 34.72 20.10
N GLU A 698 -30.77 34.17 21.24
CA GLU A 698 -31.07 34.75 22.55
C GLU A 698 -29.89 34.55 23.50
N GLU A 699 -29.71 35.48 24.41
CA GLU A 699 -28.74 35.37 25.51
C GLU A 699 -29.26 36.08 26.76
N GLY A 700 -28.91 35.57 27.96
CA GLY A 700 -29.32 36.17 29.21
C GLY A 700 -29.40 35.17 30.38
N SER A 701 -29.98 35.60 31.51
CA SER A 701 -30.28 34.72 32.63
C SER A 701 -31.56 33.91 32.38
N HIS A 702 -31.74 32.81 33.15
CA HIS A 702 -32.93 31.96 33.06
C HIS A 702 -34.23 32.80 33.17
N ASP A 703 -34.32 33.66 34.19
CA ASP A 703 -35.55 34.45 34.46
C ASP A 703 -35.82 35.42 33.32
N PHE A 704 -34.80 36.13 32.84
CA PHE A 704 -34.90 37.03 31.71
C PHE A 704 -35.41 36.37 30.44
N LEU A 705 -34.85 35.18 30.10
CA LEU A 705 -35.25 34.45 28.90
C LEU A 705 -36.66 33.84 29.01
N MET A 706 -37.09 33.49 30.22
CA MET A 706 -38.47 33.02 30.47
C MET A 706 -39.49 34.14 30.33
N GLU A 707 -39.16 35.35 30.82
CA GLU A 707 -40.01 36.55 30.66
C GLU A 707 -40.11 36.97 29.19
N LYS A 708 -39.02 36.89 28.45
CA LYS A 708 -38.97 37.21 27.01
C LYS A 708 -39.89 36.29 26.19
N GLY A 709 -40.17 35.08 26.64
CA GLY A 709 -41.10 34.15 26.00
C GLY A 709 -40.67 33.64 24.64
N GLY A 710 -39.36 33.69 24.33
CA GLY A 710 -38.79 33.27 23.05
C GLY A 710 -38.47 31.76 22.94
N LEU A 711 -37.53 31.41 22.08
CA LEU A 711 -37.15 30.01 21.79
C LEU A 711 -36.75 29.23 23.06
N TYR A 712 -36.04 29.89 23.98
CA TYR A 712 -35.66 29.29 25.27
C TYR A 712 -36.87 28.88 26.09
N ALA A 713 -37.82 29.77 26.26
CA ALA A 713 -39.05 29.52 27.03
C ALA A 713 -39.90 28.42 26.38
N GLU A 714 -39.95 28.36 25.05
CA GLU A 714 -40.59 27.26 24.30
C GLU A 714 -39.92 25.91 24.56
N MET A 715 -38.58 25.86 24.52
CA MET A 715 -37.82 24.64 24.80
C MET A 715 -38.04 24.13 26.21
N VAL A 716 -38.07 25.03 27.21
CA VAL A 716 -38.35 24.69 28.61
C VAL A 716 -39.76 24.12 28.75
N LYS A 717 -40.79 24.78 28.19
CA LYS A 717 -42.18 24.32 28.22
C LYS A 717 -42.36 22.96 27.58
N LYS A 718 -41.81 22.75 26.40
CA LYS A 718 -41.89 21.44 25.70
C LYS A 718 -41.25 20.29 26.52
N GLN A 719 -40.17 20.57 27.24
CA GLN A 719 -39.53 19.58 28.07
C GLN A 719 -40.30 19.28 29.35
N GLU A 720 -40.94 20.29 29.96
CA GLU A 720 -41.82 20.13 31.12
C GLU A 720 -43.14 19.43 30.76
N GLU A 721 -43.75 19.74 29.61
CA GLU A 721 -44.94 19.08 29.10
C GLU A 721 -44.71 17.63 28.72
N GLY A 722 -43.55 17.30 28.15
CA GLY A 722 -43.17 15.93 27.81
C GLY A 722 -43.03 14.97 29.02
N PHE A 723 -42.87 15.54 30.25
CA PHE A 723 -42.91 14.81 31.51
C PHE A 723 -44.33 14.61 32.08
N LYS A 724 -45.34 15.38 31.61
CA LYS A 724 -46.75 15.17 31.96
C LYS A 724 -47.31 14.13 30.95
N ARG A 725 -47.36 12.85 31.32
CA ARG A 725 -48.19 11.88 30.60
C ARG A 725 -49.60 12.46 30.49
N PRO A 726 -50.28 12.38 29.33
CA PRO A 726 -51.71 12.62 29.25
C PRO A 726 -52.38 11.71 30.29
N LYS A 727 -53.12 12.24 31.22
CA LYS A 727 -54.05 11.45 32.02
C LYS A 727 -54.97 10.77 31.02
N GLU A 728 -54.98 9.45 31.00
CA GLU A 728 -56.05 8.70 30.40
C GLU A 728 -57.37 9.24 30.99
N GLU A 729 -58.14 9.97 30.17
CA GLU A 729 -59.53 10.19 30.43
C GLU A 729 -60.18 8.79 30.41
N SER A 730 -60.45 8.28 31.61
CA SER A 730 -61.38 7.17 31.80
C SER A 730 -62.70 7.57 31.21
N LYS A 731 -62.99 7.09 30.01
CA LYS A 731 -64.36 6.96 29.52
C LYS A 731 -64.99 5.74 30.23
N ASP A 732 -65.40 6.00 31.46
CA ASP A 732 -66.60 5.34 31.97
C ASP A 732 -67.77 6.10 31.35
N GLU A 733 -68.45 5.44 30.38
CA GLU A 733 -69.91 5.59 30.18
C GLU A 733 -70.39 4.64 29.10
N GLN A 734 -71.23 3.68 29.61
CA GLN A 734 -72.27 2.89 28.95
C GLN A 734 -71.85 1.72 28.00
#